data_b8faeae9bf11f3dee65e366c9056373e
#
_entry.id   b8faeae9bf11f3dee65e366c9056373e
#
_cell.length_a   1.000
_cell.length_b   1.000
_cell.length_c   1.000
_cell.angle_alpha   90.00
_cell.angle_beta   90.00
_cell.angle_gamma   90.00
#
_symmetry.space_group_name_H-M   'P 1'
#
loop_
_entity.id
_entity.type
_entity.pdbx_description
1 polymer ?
#
loop_
_entity_poly.entity_id
_entity_poly.type
_entity_poly.pdbx_seq_one_letter_code
_entity_poly.pdbx_strand_id
1 'polypeptide(L)'
;MRVWALLLFSTYFCWAADATYTGAASCAPCHSEIQKHWAGSRHSMMVQPATKVSVRGDFTLGKITLRGETYQLSMRNGAWYITESYLLGKPLEHRIDYTLGNRRIQHYLTTLPDGRIFVLPPSWDILRKQWFHNFDIGDPDESGEVEIQLWNKNCYSCHVSQEEKNFDTKKVEYKTKWLDFGVNCERCHGPGSEHIRDYSAKTKAAPHVSDIVVQTRLDPARNTMVCAQCHSFRDIFVPGFKAGDDYYDHFVPILEYDQPGGKDPAYWADGRTRRFSTDAFGLWQSQCFLKGGVTCVKCHVDAHDTAIEKNPLLQPTYAAICTQCHAAIGNAVSAHTHHAEKSAGSSCVECHMPRTVLSIKARIRDHSITVPVPENTTRYQIPNACNECHQDHDASWAAQRMDEWWGNASRRKPMRRAEAFTEARAGDAGAIPKLLEIAADSGEGPFARANALGYLSGFGSDPRVFPAFEAALGDAHPLPRIVAALRMPVFSGMKQTAIADLTRALRDPMATVRLGAAVSLVGLGVKDVPGEEGPFFRDALALYAKRAELNSDDAANQFAAGRFFLLTGDPARAEQWLSTSKLMDPQTPADYFLAYAMAQQGKFAEARMIIEKIGPSDPQYAKCQALLKVIAGR
;
A
#
# COMPACT_ATOMS: atom_id res chain seq x y z
N MET A 1 -43.48 12.85 59.67
CA MET A 1 -42.08 12.99 59.18
C MET A 1 -41.65 11.66 58.60
N ARG A 2 -41.60 11.55 57.24
CA ARG A 2 -41.11 10.38 56.55
C ARG A 2 -39.79 10.78 55.89
N VAL A 3 -38.68 10.21 56.39
CA VAL A 3 -37.33 10.43 55.85
C VAL A 3 -37.14 9.50 54.64
N TRP A 4 -36.93 10.08 53.44
CA TRP A 4 -36.51 9.36 52.25
C TRP A 4 -35.01 9.30 52.22
N ALA A 5 -34.42 8.10 52.33
CA ALA A 5 -33.02 7.87 52.12
C ALA A 5 -32.77 7.75 50.59
N LEU A 6 -32.03 8.70 50.01
CA LEU A 6 -31.51 8.61 48.66
C LEU A 6 -30.30 7.66 48.66
N LEU A 7 -30.49 6.49 48.08
CA LEU A 7 -29.39 5.58 47.73
C LEU A 7 -28.72 6.10 46.45
N LEU A 8 -27.56 6.70 46.58
CA LEU A 8 -26.64 7.01 45.46
C LEU A 8 -26.00 5.71 44.96
N PHE A 9 -26.50 5.20 43.82
CA PHE A 9 -25.81 4.17 43.08
C PHE A 9 -24.65 4.83 42.33
N SER A 10 -23.42 4.69 42.84
CA SER A 10 -22.20 4.94 42.11
C SER A 10 -22.02 3.86 41.07
N THR A 11 -22.41 4.12 39.83
CA THR A 11 -22.01 3.29 38.70
C THR A 11 -20.53 3.50 38.46
N TYR A 12 -19.70 2.57 38.94
CA TYR A 12 -18.32 2.45 38.51
C TYR A 12 -18.36 2.04 37.03
N PHE A 13 -18.17 2.99 36.12
CA PHE A 13 -17.76 2.67 34.76
C PHE A 13 -16.33 2.12 34.87
N CYS A 14 -16.24 0.79 34.90
CA CYS A 14 -14.97 0.12 34.67
C CYS A 14 -14.63 0.35 33.19
N TRP A 15 -13.77 1.31 32.89
CA TRP A 15 -13.15 1.40 31.59
C TRP A 15 -12.28 0.15 31.48
N ALA A 16 -12.71 -0.82 30.65
CA ALA A 16 -11.82 -1.88 30.21
C ALA A 16 -10.64 -1.19 29.53
N ALA A 17 -9.44 -1.42 30.02
CA ALA A 17 -8.24 -0.94 29.35
C ALA A 17 -8.20 -1.56 27.94
N ASP A 18 -7.86 -0.77 26.92
CA ASP A 18 -7.71 -1.28 25.58
C ASP A 18 -6.69 -2.44 25.57
N ALA A 19 -7.04 -3.51 24.84
CA ALA A 19 -6.15 -4.65 24.66
C ALA A 19 -4.81 -4.20 24.04
N THR A 20 -3.70 -4.72 24.57
CA THR A 20 -2.34 -4.39 24.15
C THR A 20 -1.66 -5.59 23.47
N TYR A 21 -0.66 -5.30 22.65
CA TYR A 21 0.17 -6.30 22.00
C TYR A 21 1.21 -6.87 22.98
N THR A 22 1.40 -8.20 22.94
CA THR A 22 2.23 -8.94 23.91
C THR A 22 3.39 -9.70 23.26
N GLY A 23 3.38 -9.84 21.91
CA GLY A 23 4.35 -10.57 21.13
C GLY A 23 4.08 -12.08 21.04
N ALA A 24 4.65 -12.70 20.00
CA ALA A 24 4.43 -14.11 19.68
C ALA A 24 4.85 -15.08 20.79
N ALA A 25 5.86 -14.72 21.58
CA ALA A 25 6.35 -15.54 22.69
C ALA A 25 5.28 -15.77 23.76
N SER A 26 4.37 -14.83 23.96
CA SER A 26 3.28 -14.91 24.93
C SER A 26 2.20 -15.92 24.54
N CYS A 27 2.09 -16.27 23.27
CA CYS A 27 1.13 -17.26 22.74
C CYS A 27 1.63 -18.70 22.89
N ALA A 28 2.96 -18.90 22.86
CA ALA A 28 3.61 -20.21 22.84
C ALA A 28 3.21 -21.18 23.98
N PRO A 29 3.02 -20.74 25.24
CA PRO A 29 2.68 -21.65 26.33
C PRO A 29 1.37 -22.41 26.13
N CYS A 30 0.39 -21.80 25.44
CA CYS A 30 -0.91 -22.42 25.18
C CYS A 30 -1.04 -22.95 23.74
N HIS A 31 -0.34 -22.34 22.78
CA HIS A 31 -0.43 -22.65 21.35
C HIS A 31 0.89 -23.20 20.78
N SER A 32 1.56 -24.11 21.51
CA SER A 32 2.91 -24.58 21.19
C SER A 32 3.05 -25.19 19.78
N GLU A 33 2.10 -26.00 19.33
CA GLU A 33 2.14 -26.63 18.00
C GLU A 33 1.97 -25.59 16.87
N ILE A 34 1.01 -24.67 17.01
CA ILE A 34 0.80 -23.60 16.04
C ILE A 34 2.03 -22.69 15.98
N GLN A 35 2.58 -22.33 17.15
CA GLN A 35 3.77 -21.50 17.25
C GLN A 35 4.97 -22.15 16.58
N LYS A 36 5.15 -23.49 16.71
CA LYS A 36 6.21 -24.24 16.05
C LYS A 36 6.08 -24.22 14.52
N HIS A 37 4.86 -24.37 13.98
CA HIS A 37 4.60 -24.26 12.54
C HIS A 37 4.89 -22.83 12.06
N TRP A 38 4.36 -21.82 12.75
CA TRP A 38 4.57 -20.41 12.42
C TRP A 38 6.05 -20.03 12.46
N ALA A 39 6.83 -20.48 13.46
CA ALA A 39 8.23 -20.13 13.60
C ALA A 39 9.10 -20.57 12.41
N GLY A 40 8.69 -21.61 11.68
CA GLY A 40 9.31 -22.05 10.42
C GLY A 40 8.73 -21.39 9.16
N SER A 41 7.73 -20.54 9.30
CA SER A 41 7.01 -19.96 8.16
C SER A 41 7.78 -18.81 7.49
N ARG A 42 7.32 -18.42 6.30
CA ARG A 42 7.85 -17.25 5.59
C ARG A 42 7.52 -15.94 6.32
N HIS A 43 6.39 -15.90 7.00
CA HIS A 43 5.95 -14.73 7.76
C HIS A 43 6.88 -14.44 8.93
N SER A 44 7.20 -15.44 9.75
CA SER A 44 8.09 -15.26 10.90
C SER A 44 9.55 -14.97 10.51
N MET A 45 10.01 -15.54 9.38
CA MET A 45 11.43 -15.51 8.99
C MET A 45 11.74 -14.44 7.92
N MET A 46 10.82 -13.50 7.64
CA MET A 46 11.06 -12.54 6.55
C MET A 46 12.12 -11.50 6.90
N VAL A 47 12.27 -11.14 8.18
CA VAL A 47 13.40 -10.35 8.70
C VAL A 47 13.98 -11.08 9.90
N GLN A 48 15.30 -11.20 9.96
CA GLN A 48 15.99 -11.89 11.05
C GLN A 48 17.30 -11.16 11.40
N PRO A 49 17.78 -11.25 12.65
CA PRO A 49 19.15 -10.88 12.96
C PRO A 49 20.14 -11.67 12.08
N ALA A 50 21.23 -11.05 11.68
CA ALA A 50 22.27 -11.71 10.89
C ALA A 50 23.04 -12.72 11.75
N THR A 51 22.85 -14.00 11.47
CA THR A 51 23.45 -15.13 12.18
C THR A 51 23.96 -16.19 11.18
N LYS A 52 24.72 -17.17 11.64
CA LYS A 52 25.15 -18.31 10.80
C LYS A 52 23.98 -19.10 10.20
N VAL A 53 22.78 -19.03 10.81
CA VAL A 53 21.59 -19.72 10.34
C VAL A 53 20.81 -18.86 9.34
N SER A 54 20.73 -17.57 9.58
CA SER A 54 19.92 -16.67 8.75
C SER A 54 20.64 -16.17 7.49
N VAL A 55 21.96 -15.93 7.51
CA VAL A 55 22.73 -15.48 6.34
C VAL A 55 22.90 -16.63 5.34
N ARG A 56 22.46 -16.40 4.10
CA ARG A 56 22.44 -17.39 3.01
C ARG A 56 23.51 -17.15 1.94
N GLY A 57 24.00 -15.91 1.79
CA GLY A 57 24.96 -15.52 0.77
C GLY A 57 26.34 -16.16 0.99
N ASP A 58 27.04 -16.39 -0.09
CA ASP A 58 28.41 -16.93 -0.05
C ASP A 58 29.44 -15.79 0.13
N PHE A 59 29.80 -15.54 1.38
CA PHE A 59 30.82 -14.57 1.76
C PHE A 59 32.27 -15.06 1.58
N THR A 60 32.47 -16.36 1.25
CA THR A 60 33.82 -16.90 1.04
C THR A 60 34.46 -16.43 -0.25
N LEU A 61 33.66 -15.88 -1.19
CA LEU A 61 34.14 -15.29 -2.43
C LEU A 61 35.04 -14.06 -2.20
N GLY A 62 34.92 -13.39 -1.04
CA GLY A 62 35.77 -12.26 -0.66
C GLY A 62 35.55 -10.97 -1.47
N LYS A 63 35.25 -11.08 -2.77
CA LYS A 63 35.06 -9.95 -3.68
C LYS A 63 34.03 -10.31 -4.76
N ILE A 64 33.14 -9.36 -5.07
CA ILE A 64 32.16 -9.48 -6.16
C ILE A 64 32.08 -8.16 -6.95
N THR A 65 31.64 -8.23 -8.20
CA THR A 65 31.37 -7.04 -9.04
C THR A 65 29.93 -7.09 -9.53
N LEU A 66 29.16 -6.04 -9.25
CA LEU A 66 27.76 -5.88 -9.66
C LEU A 66 27.58 -4.50 -10.28
N ARG A 67 26.94 -4.41 -11.45
CA ARG A 67 26.74 -3.15 -12.20
C ARG A 67 28.02 -2.30 -12.36
N GLY A 68 29.17 -2.95 -12.50
CA GLY A 68 30.48 -2.27 -12.62
C GLY A 68 31.12 -1.87 -11.29
N GLU A 69 30.41 -1.90 -10.20
CA GLU A 69 30.89 -1.59 -8.86
C GLU A 69 31.45 -2.83 -8.15
N THR A 70 32.52 -2.65 -7.39
CA THR A 70 33.18 -3.72 -6.65
C THR A 70 32.84 -3.66 -5.17
N TYR A 71 32.44 -4.79 -4.64
CA TYR A 71 32.10 -4.99 -3.21
C TYR A 71 33.07 -5.99 -2.59
N GLN A 72 33.59 -5.66 -1.40
CA GLN A 72 34.35 -6.61 -0.61
C GLN A 72 33.45 -7.29 0.38
N LEU A 73 33.51 -8.61 0.47
CA LEU A 73 32.76 -9.45 1.37
C LEU A 73 33.66 -10.02 2.43
N SER A 74 33.35 -9.88 3.70
CA SER A 74 34.19 -10.43 4.76
C SER A 74 33.38 -11.00 5.92
N MET A 75 33.97 -11.95 6.62
CA MET A 75 33.46 -12.53 7.86
C MET A 75 34.56 -12.47 8.92
N ARG A 76 34.23 -11.93 10.08
CA ARG A 76 35.13 -11.92 11.24
C ARG A 76 34.34 -11.90 12.57
N ASN A 77 34.83 -12.63 13.53
CA ASN A 77 34.21 -12.70 14.86
C ASN A 77 32.71 -13.05 14.85
N GLY A 78 32.29 -13.90 13.89
CA GLY A 78 30.90 -14.32 13.75
C GLY A 78 29.94 -13.29 13.16
N ALA A 79 30.46 -12.18 12.62
CA ALA A 79 29.70 -11.14 11.93
C ALA A 79 30.10 -11.04 10.45
N TRP A 80 29.19 -10.55 9.62
CA TRP A 80 29.36 -10.37 8.17
C TRP A 80 29.47 -8.89 7.85
N TYR A 81 30.29 -8.56 6.85
CA TYR A 81 30.56 -7.20 6.44
C TYR A 81 30.56 -7.10 4.91
N ILE A 82 30.06 -5.98 4.41
CA ILE A 82 30.13 -5.57 3.00
C ILE A 82 30.76 -4.19 2.96
N THR A 83 31.85 -4.04 2.17
CA THR A 83 32.42 -2.72 1.85
C THR A 83 31.85 -2.28 0.52
N GLU A 84 31.30 -1.08 0.46
CA GLU A 84 30.73 -0.45 -0.72
C GLU A 84 31.11 1.04 -0.79
N SER A 85 30.94 1.68 -1.94
CA SER A 85 31.21 3.11 -2.13
C SER A 85 29.99 3.91 -2.60
N TYR A 86 28.86 3.24 -2.79
CA TYR A 86 27.64 3.82 -3.35
C TYR A 86 26.95 4.81 -2.42
N LEU A 87 26.78 4.44 -1.15
CA LEU A 87 25.96 5.22 -0.21
C LEU A 87 26.55 6.59 0.11
N LEU A 88 27.86 6.69 0.27
CA LEU A 88 28.55 7.92 0.68
C LEU A 88 29.63 8.39 -0.31
N GLY A 89 29.68 7.82 -1.52
CA GLY A 89 30.64 8.16 -2.56
C GLY A 89 32.11 7.83 -2.24
N LYS A 90 32.37 7.04 -1.19
CA LYS A 90 33.69 6.53 -0.78
C LYS A 90 33.56 5.14 -0.19
N PRO A 91 34.59 4.30 -0.27
CA PRO A 91 34.56 2.96 0.32
C PRO A 91 34.27 3.03 1.83
N LEU A 92 33.22 2.35 2.24
CA LEU A 92 32.79 2.23 3.62
C LEU A 92 32.38 0.80 3.92
N GLU A 93 32.91 0.26 5.00
CA GLU A 93 32.54 -1.08 5.46
C GLU A 93 31.32 -1.02 6.36
N HIS A 94 30.31 -1.80 6.00
CA HIS A 94 29.05 -1.94 6.74
C HIS A 94 28.95 -3.32 7.36
N ARG A 95 28.66 -3.36 8.65
CA ARG A 95 28.25 -4.60 9.32
C ARG A 95 26.83 -4.94 8.87
N ILE A 96 26.57 -6.21 8.60
CA ILE A 96 25.22 -6.70 8.36
C ILE A 96 24.57 -6.97 9.71
N ASP A 97 23.50 -6.22 10.01
CA ASP A 97 22.74 -6.37 11.24
C ASP A 97 21.57 -7.32 11.07
N TYR A 98 20.88 -7.24 9.90
CA TYR A 98 19.70 -8.06 9.62
C TYR A 98 19.75 -8.63 8.21
N THR A 99 19.00 -9.72 8.01
CA THR A 99 18.68 -10.29 6.70
C THR A 99 17.21 -10.10 6.40
N LEU A 100 16.87 -9.77 5.14
CA LEU A 100 15.51 -9.62 4.66
C LEU A 100 15.24 -10.65 3.56
N GLY A 101 14.32 -11.57 3.81
CA GLY A 101 14.03 -12.70 2.93
C GLY A 101 14.88 -13.93 3.23
N ASN A 102 14.31 -15.14 2.99
CA ASN A 102 14.97 -16.41 3.34
C ASN A 102 14.69 -17.56 2.35
N ARG A 103 13.97 -17.31 1.25
CA ARG A 103 13.55 -18.39 0.36
C ARG A 103 13.96 -18.22 -1.10
N ARG A 104 13.68 -17.07 -1.73
CA ARG A 104 14.01 -16.82 -3.13
C ARG A 104 15.23 -15.94 -3.26
N ILE A 105 15.16 -14.83 -2.54
CA ILE A 105 16.27 -13.87 -2.46
C ILE A 105 16.48 -13.49 -1.00
N GLN A 106 17.64 -12.92 -0.73
CA GLN A 106 17.97 -12.33 0.56
C GLN A 106 18.71 -11.00 0.36
N HIS A 107 18.17 -9.97 0.97
CA HIS A 107 18.84 -8.67 1.11
C HIS A 107 19.55 -8.60 2.46
N TYR A 108 20.53 -7.71 2.55
CA TYR A 108 21.31 -7.44 3.75
C TYR A 108 21.09 -6.01 4.21
N LEU A 109 20.84 -5.84 5.49
CA LEU A 109 20.50 -4.57 6.10
C LEU A 109 21.62 -4.15 7.06
N THR A 110 21.96 -2.86 7.01
CA THR A 110 22.90 -2.22 7.94
C THR A 110 22.23 -1.04 8.63
N THR A 111 22.53 -0.82 9.90
CA THR A 111 22.05 0.33 10.67
C THR A 111 23.15 1.38 10.73
N LEU A 112 22.86 2.58 10.27
CA LEU A 112 23.77 3.73 10.35
C LEU A 112 23.70 4.41 11.73
N PRO A 113 24.69 5.26 12.09
CA PRO A 113 24.72 5.96 13.36
C PRO A 113 23.49 6.83 13.67
N ASP A 114 22.83 7.36 12.64
CA ASP A 114 21.60 8.14 12.73
C ASP A 114 20.32 7.28 12.78
N GLY A 115 20.47 5.97 12.90
CA GLY A 115 19.38 5.00 13.00
C GLY A 115 18.70 4.66 11.68
N ARG A 116 19.17 5.18 10.54
CA ARG A 116 18.70 4.74 9.22
C ARG A 116 19.13 3.29 8.99
N ILE A 117 18.20 2.47 8.55
CA ILE A 117 18.45 1.08 8.18
C ILE A 117 18.41 0.98 6.65
N PHE A 118 19.56 0.69 6.03
CA PHE A 118 19.68 0.60 4.58
C PHE A 118 19.68 -0.84 4.09
N VAL A 119 19.08 -1.05 2.92
CA VAL A 119 19.25 -2.26 2.12
C VAL A 119 20.55 -2.09 1.32
N LEU A 120 21.56 -2.88 1.65
CA LEU A 120 22.84 -2.85 0.95
C LEU A 120 22.69 -3.34 -0.51
N PRO A 121 23.44 -2.75 -1.47
CA PRO A 121 23.33 -3.13 -2.88
C PRO A 121 23.53 -4.63 -3.17
N PRO A 122 24.53 -5.33 -2.62
CA PRO A 122 24.67 -6.77 -2.83
C PRO A 122 23.55 -7.54 -2.15
N SER A 123 22.88 -8.39 -2.94
CA SER A 123 21.79 -9.26 -2.51
C SER A 123 22.04 -10.67 -3.04
N TRP A 124 21.50 -11.68 -2.38
CA TRP A 124 21.74 -13.08 -2.71
C TRP A 124 20.50 -13.75 -3.30
N ASP A 125 20.62 -14.31 -4.50
CA ASP A 125 19.61 -15.19 -5.09
C ASP A 125 19.81 -16.60 -4.51
N ILE A 126 18.93 -17.00 -3.61
CA ILE A 126 19.02 -18.26 -2.89
C ILE A 126 18.81 -19.45 -3.84
N LEU A 127 17.94 -19.29 -4.84
CA LEU A 127 17.59 -20.37 -5.77
C LEU A 127 18.69 -20.59 -6.81
N ARG A 128 19.30 -19.49 -7.33
CA ARG A 128 20.34 -19.55 -8.34
C ARG A 128 21.74 -19.58 -7.76
N LYS A 129 21.89 -19.37 -6.43
CA LYS A 129 23.15 -19.32 -5.69
C LYS A 129 24.13 -18.30 -6.30
N GLN A 130 23.65 -17.09 -6.51
CA GLN A 130 24.44 -16.00 -7.09
C GLN A 130 24.14 -14.66 -6.44
N TRP A 131 25.16 -13.79 -6.40
CA TRP A 131 25.01 -12.40 -6.01
C TRP A 131 24.36 -11.60 -7.13
N PHE A 132 23.51 -10.64 -6.76
CA PHE A 132 22.91 -9.67 -7.67
C PHE A 132 22.81 -8.31 -6.99
N HIS A 133 22.70 -7.23 -7.76
CA HIS A 133 22.45 -5.90 -7.22
C HIS A 133 20.97 -5.78 -6.83
N ASN A 134 20.67 -5.17 -5.66
CA ASN A 134 19.28 -5.03 -5.18
C ASN A 134 18.34 -4.30 -6.17
N PHE A 135 18.88 -3.48 -7.06
CA PHE A 135 18.12 -2.84 -8.15
C PHE A 135 17.71 -3.80 -9.28
N ASP A 136 18.33 -4.98 -9.36
CA ASP A 136 17.98 -6.03 -10.32
C ASP A 136 16.94 -7.01 -9.78
N ILE A 137 16.07 -6.54 -8.90
CA ILE A 137 15.01 -7.35 -8.29
C ILE A 137 13.87 -7.65 -9.28
N GLY A 138 13.71 -6.81 -10.30
CA GLY A 138 12.77 -6.98 -11.39
C GLY A 138 13.27 -7.86 -12.52
N ASP A 139 12.75 -7.68 -13.73
CA ASP A 139 13.24 -8.31 -14.95
C ASP A 139 14.59 -7.69 -15.34
N PRO A 140 15.60 -8.49 -15.74
CA PRO A 140 16.92 -7.98 -16.14
C PRO A 140 16.88 -6.95 -17.28
N ASP A 141 15.86 -7.00 -18.13
CA ASP A 141 15.69 -6.07 -19.26
C ASP A 141 15.06 -4.72 -18.86
N GLU A 142 14.63 -4.57 -17.60
CA GLU A 142 14.03 -3.36 -17.06
C GLU A 142 15.03 -2.60 -16.19
N SER A 143 15.94 -1.85 -16.82
CA SER A 143 16.88 -0.96 -16.14
C SER A 143 16.16 0.29 -15.62
N GLY A 144 15.47 0.20 -14.48
CA GLY A 144 15.00 1.34 -13.72
C GLY A 144 16.05 1.78 -12.71
N GLU A 145 16.29 3.07 -12.57
CA GLU A 145 16.96 3.61 -11.39
C GLU A 145 15.99 3.43 -10.21
N VAL A 146 16.34 2.57 -9.27
CA VAL A 146 15.59 2.42 -8.01
C VAL A 146 16.31 3.25 -6.96
N GLU A 147 15.58 4.12 -6.29
CA GLU A 147 16.10 4.90 -5.17
C GLU A 147 16.67 3.98 -4.07
N ILE A 148 17.68 4.50 -3.35
CA ILE A 148 18.23 3.84 -2.15
C ILE A 148 17.09 3.44 -1.23
N GLN A 149 16.97 2.14 -0.97
CA GLN A 149 15.87 1.62 -0.15
C GLN A 149 16.17 1.84 1.33
N LEU A 150 15.53 2.87 1.88
CA LEU A 150 15.51 3.11 3.32
C LEU A 150 14.44 2.22 3.97
N TRP A 151 14.88 1.20 4.70
CA TRP A 151 14.01 0.19 5.28
C TRP A 151 13.00 0.79 6.28
N ASN A 152 13.44 1.75 7.12
CA ASN A 152 12.55 2.46 8.07
C ASN A 152 11.37 3.16 7.41
N LYS A 153 11.47 3.52 6.11
CA LYS A 153 10.43 4.22 5.38
C LYS A 153 9.55 3.26 4.58
N ASN A 154 10.17 2.31 3.87
CA ASN A 154 9.51 1.56 2.82
C ASN A 154 9.09 0.13 3.23
N CYS A 155 9.76 -0.48 4.23
CA CYS A 155 9.64 -1.90 4.48
C CYS A 155 9.03 -2.24 5.85
N TYR A 156 9.22 -1.38 6.85
CA TYR A 156 8.96 -1.66 8.26
C TYR A 156 7.52 -2.12 8.54
N SER A 157 6.52 -1.51 7.92
CA SER A 157 5.10 -1.74 8.24
C SER A 157 4.57 -3.12 7.85
N CYS A 158 5.31 -3.86 6.98
CA CYS A 158 4.93 -5.20 6.52
C CYS A 158 5.90 -6.30 6.95
N HIS A 159 7.16 -5.94 7.29
CA HIS A 159 8.23 -6.90 7.48
C HIS A 159 8.62 -7.17 8.93
N VAL A 160 8.09 -6.38 9.87
CA VAL A 160 8.18 -6.60 11.33
C VAL A 160 6.81 -6.36 11.97
N SER A 161 6.68 -6.64 13.24
CA SER A 161 5.39 -6.52 13.95
C SER A 161 5.45 -5.52 15.08
N GLN A 162 4.36 -4.72 15.21
CA GLN A 162 4.19 -3.64 16.18
C GLN A 162 5.38 -2.68 16.18
N GLU A 163 5.64 -2.18 14.99
CA GLU A 163 6.73 -1.24 14.70
C GLU A 163 6.42 0.19 15.14
N GLU A 164 7.45 0.86 15.57
CA GLU A 164 7.46 2.28 15.87
C GLU A 164 8.66 2.93 15.18
N LYS A 165 8.44 3.89 14.28
CA LYS A 165 9.55 4.60 13.62
C LYS A 165 10.40 5.39 14.60
N ASN A 166 9.75 6.06 15.54
CA ASN A 166 10.37 6.96 16.54
C ASN A 166 11.36 7.93 15.88
N PHE A 167 10.92 8.59 14.80
CA PHE A 167 11.73 9.57 14.09
C PHE A 167 11.78 10.89 14.85
N ASP A 168 13.00 11.36 15.15
CA ASP A 168 13.23 12.65 15.78
C ASP A 168 13.42 13.73 14.72
N THR A 169 12.40 14.54 14.50
CA THR A 169 12.38 15.61 13.47
C THR A 169 13.38 16.74 13.74
N LYS A 170 13.87 16.92 14.97
CA LYS A 170 14.87 17.94 15.32
C LYS A 170 16.28 17.49 15.00
N LYS A 171 16.55 16.19 15.16
CA LYS A 171 17.87 15.60 14.94
C LYS A 171 17.99 14.94 13.57
N VAL A 172 16.86 14.68 12.92
CA VAL A 172 16.76 13.89 11.68
C VAL A 172 17.33 12.48 11.89
N GLU A 173 16.93 11.84 12.99
CA GLU A 173 17.42 10.54 13.43
C GLU A 173 16.27 9.56 13.67
N TYR A 174 16.49 8.28 13.41
CA TYR A 174 15.57 7.20 13.71
C TYR A 174 15.92 6.49 15.03
N LYS A 175 14.88 6.09 15.75
CA LYS A 175 14.97 5.17 16.90
C LYS A 175 13.98 4.05 16.75
N THR A 176 13.90 3.50 15.53
CA THR A 176 12.93 2.49 15.13
C THR A 176 13.01 1.27 16.05
N LYS A 177 11.85 0.82 16.50
CA LYS A 177 11.66 -0.37 17.33
C LYS A 177 10.56 -1.24 16.73
N TRP A 178 10.55 -2.49 17.08
CA TRP A 178 9.49 -3.45 16.81
C TRP A 178 9.43 -4.49 17.93
N LEU A 179 8.27 -5.11 18.09
CA LEU A 179 8.06 -6.12 19.12
C LEU A 179 8.63 -7.47 18.68
N ASP A 180 8.30 -7.91 17.44
CA ASP A 180 8.77 -9.17 16.88
C ASP A 180 9.34 -8.99 15.47
N PHE A 181 10.33 -9.81 15.14
CA PHE A 181 10.79 -9.98 13.78
C PHE A 181 9.74 -10.72 12.95
N GLY A 182 9.58 -10.32 11.69
CA GLY A 182 8.57 -10.88 10.80
C GLY A 182 7.14 -10.52 11.22
N VAL A 183 6.18 -11.26 10.66
CA VAL A 183 4.75 -11.11 10.94
C VAL A 183 4.36 -12.06 12.05
N ASN A 184 4.02 -11.53 13.22
CA ASN A 184 3.64 -12.32 14.41
C ASN A 184 2.15 -12.69 14.43
N CYS A 185 1.74 -13.43 15.47
CA CYS A 185 0.36 -13.87 15.68
C CYS A 185 -0.63 -12.70 15.69
N GLU A 186 -0.27 -11.63 16.37
CA GLU A 186 -1.14 -10.49 16.63
C GLU A 186 -1.36 -9.58 15.40
N ARG A 187 -0.52 -9.70 14.35
CA ARG A 187 -0.79 -9.05 13.06
C ARG A 187 -2.06 -9.57 12.40
N CYS A 188 -2.38 -10.84 12.65
CA CYS A 188 -3.54 -11.50 12.06
C CYS A 188 -4.68 -11.68 13.07
N HIS A 189 -4.37 -11.74 14.36
CA HIS A 189 -5.34 -12.05 15.41
C HIS A 189 -5.70 -10.85 16.31
N GLY A 190 -5.01 -9.72 16.18
CA GLY A 190 -5.19 -8.54 17.05
C GLY A 190 -4.46 -8.67 18.40
N PRO A 191 -4.53 -7.63 19.25
CA PRO A 191 -3.79 -7.57 20.52
C PRO A 191 -4.26 -8.64 21.51
N GLY A 192 -3.30 -9.40 22.09
CA GLY A 192 -3.55 -10.61 22.84
C GLY A 192 -3.66 -10.46 24.36
N SER A 193 -3.42 -9.29 24.94
CA SER A 193 -3.32 -9.13 26.40
C SER A 193 -4.58 -9.58 27.14
N GLU A 194 -5.77 -9.21 26.64
CA GLU A 194 -7.04 -9.53 27.26
C GLU A 194 -7.32 -11.05 27.16
N HIS A 195 -7.08 -11.63 25.96
CA HIS A 195 -7.18 -13.06 25.74
C HIS A 195 -6.30 -13.86 26.71
N ILE A 196 -5.04 -13.45 26.87
CA ILE A 196 -4.09 -14.11 27.79
C ILE A 196 -4.59 -13.98 29.23
N ARG A 197 -5.03 -12.81 29.64
CA ARG A 197 -5.58 -12.57 30.97
C ARG A 197 -6.77 -13.51 31.25
N ASP A 198 -7.73 -13.57 30.37
CA ASP A 198 -8.98 -14.29 30.54
C ASP A 198 -8.76 -15.81 30.60
N TYR A 199 -7.86 -16.35 29.76
CA TYR A 199 -7.56 -17.77 29.76
C TYR A 199 -6.47 -18.21 30.75
N SER A 200 -5.69 -17.28 31.30
CA SER A 200 -4.75 -17.55 32.39
C SER A 200 -5.40 -17.50 33.78
N ALA A 201 -6.53 -16.83 33.93
CA ALA A 201 -7.27 -16.79 35.17
C ALA A 201 -7.87 -18.17 35.47
N LYS A 202 -7.59 -18.74 36.65
CA LYS A 202 -8.12 -20.05 37.10
C LYS A 202 -9.63 -20.03 37.39
N THR A 203 -10.29 -18.89 37.24
CA THR A 203 -11.73 -18.72 37.40
C THR A 203 -12.45 -19.08 36.11
N LYS A 204 -13.38 -20.03 36.19
CA LYS A 204 -14.33 -20.37 35.11
C LYS A 204 -15.35 -19.24 34.90
N ALA A 205 -14.90 -18.03 34.63
CA ALA A 205 -15.78 -17.02 34.05
C ALA A 205 -16.17 -17.48 32.64
N ALA A 206 -17.42 -17.30 32.27
CA ALA A 206 -17.85 -17.57 30.90
C ALA A 206 -16.90 -16.81 29.95
N PRO A 207 -16.43 -17.43 28.85
CA PRO A 207 -15.51 -16.75 27.95
C PRO A 207 -16.21 -15.48 27.47
N HIS A 208 -15.68 -14.32 27.88
CA HIS A 208 -16.00 -13.08 27.20
C HIS A 208 -15.65 -13.30 25.72
N VAL A 209 -16.37 -12.68 24.83
CA VAL A 209 -16.05 -12.68 23.40
C VAL A 209 -14.59 -12.25 23.33
N SER A 210 -13.70 -13.21 23.05
CA SER A 210 -12.25 -13.01 23.05
C SER A 210 -11.97 -11.90 22.05
N ASP A 211 -11.20 -10.87 22.43
CA ASP A 211 -10.74 -9.81 21.55
C ASP A 211 -9.82 -10.30 20.43
N ILE A 212 -9.54 -11.59 20.43
CA ILE A 212 -8.78 -12.27 19.38
C ILE A 212 -9.66 -12.53 18.16
N VAL A 213 -9.22 -12.02 17.02
CA VAL A 213 -9.86 -12.21 15.73
C VAL A 213 -9.69 -13.67 15.27
N VAL A 214 -10.81 -14.34 15.04
CA VAL A 214 -10.85 -15.65 14.40
C VAL A 214 -11.24 -15.45 12.94
N GLN A 215 -10.29 -15.54 12.03
CA GLN A 215 -10.48 -15.20 10.61
C GLN A 215 -11.66 -15.94 9.96
N THR A 216 -11.90 -17.22 10.29
CA THR A 216 -13.01 -17.99 9.75
C THR A 216 -14.40 -17.52 10.20
N ARG A 217 -14.47 -16.62 11.19
CA ARG A 217 -15.72 -15.97 11.64
C ARG A 217 -15.98 -14.62 11.01
N LEU A 218 -14.98 -14.05 10.31
CA LEU A 218 -15.13 -12.81 9.58
C LEU A 218 -15.90 -13.07 8.28
N ASP A 219 -16.65 -12.06 7.85
CA ASP A 219 -17.19 -12.05 6.48
C ASP A 219 -16.04 -12.07 5.45
N PRO A 220 -16.30 -12.43 4.18
CA PRO A 220 -15.26 -12.57 3.17
C PRO A 220 -14.42 -11.31 2.97
N ALA A 221 -15.03 -10.12 3.04
CA ALA A 221 -14.32 -8.86 2.86
C ALA A 221 -13.31 -8.65 4.00
N ARG A 222 -13.79 -8.68 5.26
CA ARG A 222 -12.94 -8.52 6.45
C ARG A 222 -11.86 -9.59 6.57
N ASN A 223 -12.18 -10.83 6.18
CA ASN A 223 -11.19 -11.91 6.16
C ASN A 223 -10.00 -11.57 5.26
N THR A 224 -10.25 -11.12 4.02
CA THR A 224 -9.19 -10.77 3.09
C THR A 224 -8.44 -9.48 3.47
N MET A 225 -9.10 -8.54 4.16
CA MET A 225 -8.51 -7.29 4.65
C MET A 225 -7.39 -7.53 5.67
N VAL A 226 -7.46 -8.61 6.45
CA VAL A 226 -6.37 -9.01 7.35
C VAL A 226 -5.08 -9.28 6.57
N CYS A 227 -5.16 -9.90 5.41
CA CYS A 227 -3.98 -10.15 4.55
C CYS A 227 -3.56 -8.87 3.79
N ALA A 228 -4.55 -8.08 3.35
CA ALA A 228 -4.34 -6.89 2.55
C ALA A 228 -3.54 -5.80 3.26
N GLN A 229 -3.47 -5.79 4.60
CA GLN A 229 -2.63 -4.84 5.33
C GLN A 229 -1.15 -4.87 4.85
N CYS A 230 -0.70 -6.03 4.31
CA CYS A 230 0.64 -6.23 3.77
C CYS A 230 0.64 -6.63 2.29
N HIS A 231 -0.34 -7.43 1.83
CA HIS A 231 -0.46 -7.90 0.46
C HIS A 231 -1.22 -6.93 -0.44
N SER A 232 -0.94 -5.62 -0.28
CA SER A 232 -1.49 -4.54 -1.10
C SER A 232 -0.48 -3.42 -1.31
N PHE A 233 -0.65 -2.63 -2.36
CA PHE A 233 0.12 -1.41 -2.58
C PHE A 233 -0.72 -0.22 -2.12
N ARG A 234 -0.37 0.37 -0.97
CA ARG A 234 -1.24 1.26 -0.22
C ARG A 234 -0.49 2.39 0.49
N ASP A 235 -1.20 3.47 0.74
CA ASP A 235 -0.82 4.50 1.70
C ASP A 235 -1.58 4.32 3.02
N ILE A 236 -0.94 4.60 4.15
CA ILE A 236 -1.56 4.61 5.47
C ILE A 236 -2.18 6.00 5.68
N PHE A 237 -3.50 6.09 5.56
CA PHE A 237 -4.25 7.32 5.74
C PHE A 237 -4.62 7.56 7.21
N VAL A 238 -5.05 6.52 7.89
CA VAL A 238 -5.39 6.55 9.31
C VAL A 238 -4.58 5.50 10.04
N PRO A 239 -3.60 5.88 10.86
CA PRO A 239 -2.78 4.93 11.63
C PRO A 239 -3.62 4.07 12.58
N GLY A 240 -3.09 2.90 12.95
CA GLY A 240 -3.63 2.07 14.02
C GLY A 240 -4.55 0.93 13.57
N PHE A 241 -4.44 0.46 12.32
CA PHE A 241 -5.15 -0.74 11.86
C PHE A 241 -4.92 -1.93 12.77
N LYS A 242 -6.01 -2.57 13.18
CA LYS A 242 -6.02 -3.85 13.90
C LYS A 242 -6.70 -4.91 13.04
N ALA A 243 -6.28 -6.18 13.23
CA ALA A 243 -6.94 -7.28 12.54
C ALA A 243 -8.46 -7.25 12.81
N GLY A 244 -9.26 -7.37 11.75
CA GLY A 244 -10.72 -7.26 11.84
C GLY A 244 -11.28 -5.87 11.54
N ASP A 245 -10.46 -4.82 11.53
CA ASP A 245 -10.88 -3.48 11.08
C ASP A 245 -11.18 -3.46 9.58
N ASP A 246 -11.90 -2.42 9.15
CA ASP A 246 -12.06 -2.17 7.73
C ASP A 246 -10.78 -1.61 7.12
N TYR A 247 -10.28 -2.28 6.09
CA TYR A 247 -9.10 -1.84 5.36
C TYR A 247 -9.25 -0.38 4.88
N TYR A 248 -10.42 -0.03 4.35
CA TYR A 248 -10.69 1.30 3.81
C TYR A 248 -10.90 2.38 4.86
N ASP A 249 -11.01 2.04 6.14
CA ASP A 249 -10.94 3.01 7.23
C ASP A 249 -9.51 3.49 7.50
N HIS A 250 -8.51 2.70 7.11
CA HIS A 250 -7.11 2.96 7.44
C HIS A 250 -6.24 3.23 6.23
N PHE A 251 -6.52 2.56 5.11
CA PHE A 251 -5.65 2.54 3.95
C PHE A 251 -6.33 3.06 2.70
N VAL A 252 -5.55 3.73 1.88
CA VAL A 252 -5.94 4.11 0.52
C VAL A 252 -5.07 3.34 -0.46
N PRO A 253 -5.65 2.50 -1.34
CA PRO A 253 -4.90 1.87 -2.42
C PRO A 253 -4.21 2.89 -3.31
N ILE A 254 -2.95 2.65 -3.62
CA ILE A 254 -2.25 3.37 -4.69
C ILE A 254 -2.66 2.67 -5.99
N LEU A 255 -3.40 3.36 -6.83
CA LEU A 255 -4.02 2.83 -8.03
C LEU A 255 -3.16 3.13 -9.28
N GLU A 256 -3.59 2.60 -10.40
CA GLU A 256 -2.87 2.71 -11.66
C GLU A 256 -2.73 4.16 -12.11
N TYR A 257 -3.77 4.99 -11.96
CA TYR A 257 -3.74 6.41 -12.30
C TYR A 257 -2.77 7.24 -11.43
N ASP A 258 -2.44 6.77 -10.22
CA ASP A 258 -1.49 7.45 -9.32
C ASP A 258 -0.03 7.29 -9.77
N GLN A 259 0.22 6.44 -10.75
CA GLN A 259 1.56 6.16 -11.28
C GLN A 259 1.65 6.42 -12.80
N PRO A 260 1.36 7.63 -13.27
CA PRO A 260 1.37 7.91 -14.70
C PRO A 260 2.81 7.90 -15.24
N GLY A 261 3.04 7.10 -16.27
CA GLY A 261 4.18 7.27 -17.18
C GLY A 261 5.57 6.89 -16.68
N GLY A 262 5.70 6.13 -15.58
CA GLY A 262 6.98 5.55 -15.16
C GLY A 262 7.50 4.51 -16.17
N LYS A 263 8.82 4.40 -16.34
CA LYS A 263 9.45 3.35 -17.16
C LYS A 263 9.06 1.94 -16.70
N ASP A 264 8.52 1.82 -15.48
CA ASP A 264 8.25 0.57 -14.80
C ASP A 264 6.97 0.62 -13.95
N PRO A 265 5.79 0.66 -14.59
CA PRO A 265 4.53 0.79 -13.87
C PRO A 265 4.21 -0.43 -13.00
N ALA A 266 3.61 -0.20 -11.82
CA ALA A 266 3.14 -1.26 -10.94
C ALA A 266 1.92 -2.01 -11.47
N TYR A 267 1.24 -1.46 -12.47
CA TYR A 267 0.03 -1.99 -13.07
C TYR A 267 0.13 -2.11 -14.58
N TRP A 268 -0.58 -3.10 -15.13
CA TRP A 268 -0.87 -3.18 -16.55
C TRP A 268 -1.93 -2.13 -16.92
N ALA A 269 -1.99 -1.77 -18.21
CA ALA A 269 -2.94 -0.77 -18.71
C ALA A 269 -4.42 -1.15 -18.52
N ASP A 270 -4.73 -2.39 -18.21
CA ASP A 270 -6.08 -2.85 -17.87
C ASP A 270 -6.39 -2.79 -16.35
N GLY A 271 -5.49 -2.22 -15.56
CA GLY A 271 -5.60 -2.05 -14.10
C GLY A 271 -5.21 -3.27 -13.29
N ARG A 272 -4.79 -4.40 -13.93
CA ARG A 272 -4.26 -5.55 -13.20
C ARG A 272 -2.85 -5.28 -12.69
N THR A 273 -2.50 -5.94 -11.59
CA THR A 273 -1.17 -5.86 -11.01
C THR A 273 -0.09 -6.36 -11.97
N ARG A 274 0.97 -5.58 -12.15
CA ARG A 274 2.17 -5.96 -12.92
C ARG A 274 3.37 -6.26 -12.02
N ARG A 275 3.49 -5.56 -10.89
CA ARG A 275 4.61 -5.68 -9.96
C ARG A 275 4.16 -5.84 -8.52
N PHE A 276 5.07 -6.36 -7.70
CA PHE A 276 4.90 -6.61 -6.28
C PHE A 276 3.87 -7.71 -5.94
N SER A 277 3.92 -8.19 -4.70
CA SER A 277 2.95 -9.15 -4.17
C SER A 277 1.71 -8.42 -3.66
N THR A 278 0.93 -7.83 -4.58
CA THR A 278 -0.32 -7.13 -4.28
C THR A 278 -1.52 -8.04 -4.53
N ASP A 279 -1.43 -9.27 -4.02
CA ASP A 279 -2.33 -10.38 -4.31
C ASP A 279 -3.78 -10.07 -3.91
N ALA A 280 -3.98 -9.27 -2.84
CA ALA A 280 -5.30 -8.85 -2.40
C ALA A 280 -6.01 -7.99 -3.47
N PHE A 281 -5.29 -7.10 -4.16
CA PHE A 281 -5.90 -6.27 -5.21
C PHE A 281 -6.32 -7.08 -6.43
N GLY A 282 -5.53 -8.10 -6.79
CA GLY A 282 -5.95 -9.06 -7.81
C GLY A 282 -7.23 -9.75 -7.40
N LEU A 283 -7.25 -10.37 -6.21
CA LEU A 283 -8.41 -11.10 -5.70
C LEU A 283 -9.67 -10.24 -5.63
N TRP A 284 -9.57 -9.02 -5.11
CA TRP A 284 -10.71 -8.08 -4.98
C TRP A 284 -11.29 -7.60 -6.31
N GLN A 285 -10.56 -7.74 -7.41
CA GLN A 285 -11.05 -7.50 -8.76
C GLN A 285 -11.68 -8.74 -9.40
N SER A 286 -11.46 -9.94 -8.83
CA SER A 286 -11.95 -11.20 -9.39
C SER A 286 -13.45 -11.40 -9.17
N GLN A 287 -14.12 -12.04 -10.13
CA GLN A 287 -15.51 -12.45 -9.95
C GLN A 287 -15.68 -13.51 -8.87
N CYS A 288 -14.62 -14.29 -8.59
CA CYS A 288 -14.59 -15.26 -7.49
C CYS A 288 -14.77 -14.56 -6.13
N PHE A 289 -14.17 -13.39 -5.94
CA PHE A 289 -14.38 -12.58 -4.74
C PHE A 289 -15.70 -11.81 -4.79
N LEU A 290 -15.92 -11.02 -5.86
CA LEU A 290 -17.05 -10.09 -5.97
C LEU A 290 -18.42 -10.79 -5.92
N LYS A 291 -18.53 -12.01 -6.46
CA LYS A 291 -19.78 -12.79 -6.49
C LYS A 291 -19.75 -14.04 -5.63
N GLY A 292 -18.58 -14.66 -5.48
CA GLY A 292 -18.41 -15.94 -4.79
C GLY A 292 -17.94 -15.82 -3.35
N GLY A 293 -17.50 -14.64 -2.90
CA GLY A 293 -16.99 -14.43 -1.55
C GLY A 293 -15.74 -15.29 -1.23
N VAL A 294 -14.92 -15.58 -2.25
CA VAL A 294 -13.70 -16.38 -2.06
C VAL A 294 -12.68 -15.59 -1.28
N THR A 295 -12.10 -16.20 -0.25
CA THR A 295 -11.09 -15.59 0.63
C THR A 295 -9.71 -16.19 0.39
N CYS A 296 -8.65 -15.51 0.86
CA CYS A 296 -7.27 -15.99 0.79
C CYS A 296 -7.12 -17.39 1.41
N VAL A 297 -7.73 -17.61 2.57
CA VAL A 297 -7.65 -18.88 3.33
C VAL A 297 -8.45 -20.03 2.73
N LYS A 298 -9.27 -19.78 1.71
CA LYS A 298 -9.88 -20.87 0.92
C LYS A 298 -8.85 -21.61 0.06
N CYS A 299 -7.84 -20.88 -0.40
CA CYS A 299 -6.75 -21.43 -1.22
C CYS A 299 -5.49 -21.67 -0.39
N HIS A 300 -5.15 -20.76 0.50
CA HIS A 300 -4.01 -20.84 1.43
C HIS A 300 -4.50 -21.35 2.78
N VAL A 301 -4.81 -22.66 2.84
CA VAL A 301 -5.56 -23.30 3.95
C VAL A 301 -4.84 -23.27 5.29
N ASP A 302 -3.51 -23.08 5.33
CA ASP A 302 -2.75 -22.90 6.56
C ASP A 302 -1.90 -21.62 6.48
N ALA A 303 -2.40 -20.56 7.09
CA ALA A 303 -1.67 -19.30 7.17
C ALA A 303 -0.46 -19.38 8.13
N HIS A 304 -0.39 -20.36 9.02
CA HIS A 304 0.72 -20.58 9.93
C HIS A 304 1.88 -21.32 9.25
N ASP A 305 1.60 -22.22 8.29
CA ASP A 305 2.60 -22.79 7.38
C ASP A 305 2.36 -22.31 5.96
N THR A 306 3.05 -21.24 5.58
CA THR A 306 2.95 -20.62 4.26
C THR A 306 3.71 -21.38 3.15
N ALA A 307 4.09 -22.61 3.37
CA ALA A 307 4.73 -23.46 2.38
C ALA A 307 3.70 -23.94 1.33
N ILE A 308 3.49 -23.12 0.28
CA ILE A 308 2.56 -23.40 -0.84
C ILE A 308 2.82 -24.80 -1.42
N GLU A 309 4.08 -25.22 -1.51
CA GLU A 309 4.47 -26.54 -2.02
C GLU A 309 3.98 -27.71 -1.19
N LYS A 310 3.60 -27.49 0.06
CA LYS A 310 3.04 -28.51 0.94
C LYS A 310 1.50 -28.51 0.95
N ASN A 311 0.87 -27.49 0.40
CA ASN A 311 -0.57 -27.38 0.40
C ASN A 311 -1.18 -28.29 -0.68
N PRO A 312 -1.98 -29.31 -0.31
CA PRO A 312 -2.57 -30.25 -1.28
C PRO A 312 -3.47 -29.57 -2.32
N LEU A 313 -4.15 -28.49 -1.93
CA LEU A 313 -5.03 -27.73 -2.82
C LEU A 313 -4.26 -26.90 -3.86
N LEU A 314 -2.97 -26.66 -3.64
CA LEU A 314 -2.11 -25.87 -4.51
C LEU A 314 -1.07 -26.73 -5.26
N GLN A 315 -1.25 -28.07 -5.25
CA GLN A 315 -0.44 -29.00 -6.06
C GLN A 315 -0.95 -29.08 -7.52
N PRO A 316 -0.22 -29.72 -8.45
CA PRO A 316 -0.49 -29.66 -9.90
C PRO A 316 -1.92 -29.98 -10.36
N THR A 317 -2.73 -30.60 -9.53
CA THR A 317 -4.15 -30.86 -9.78
C THR A 317 -5.06 -29.75 -9.20
N TYR A 318 -4.69 -28.49 -9.38
CA TYR A 318 -5.44 -27.31 -8.87
C TYR A 318 -6.93 -27.30 -9.23
N ALA A 319 -7.38 -28.17 -10.13
CA ALA A 319 -8.78 -28.32 -10.52
C ALA A 319 -9.71 -28.48 -9.31
N ALA A 320 -9.30 -29.24 -8.28
CA ALA A 320 -10.14 -29.52 -7.12
C ALA A 320 -10.61 -28.25 -6.39
N ILE A 321 -9.77 -27.22 -6.32
CA ILE A 321 -10.13 -25.96 -5.65
C ILE A 321 -11.15 -25.14 -6.46
N CYS A 322 -11.06 -25.18 -7.79
CA CYS A 322 -11.94 -24.45 -8.70
C CYS A 322 -13.28 -25.18 -8.89
N THR A 323 -13.24 -26.51 -9.01
CA THR A 323 -14.40 -27.35 -9.33
C THR A 323 -15.39 -27.50 -8.17
N GLN A 324 -15.04 -27.11 -6.96
CA GLN A 324 -15.99 -26.96 -5.85
C GLN A 324 -17.14 -25.99 -6.20
N CYS A 325 -16.87 -24.96 -6.99
CA CYS A 325 -17.86 -24.01 -7.45
C CYS A 325 -18.17 -24.17 -8.95
N HIS A 326 -17.17 -24.59 -9.76
CA HIS A 326 -17.28 -24.75 -11.21
C HIS A 326 -17.41 -26.23 -11.62
N ALA A 327 -18.31 -26.98 -10.96
CA ALA A 327 -18.47 -28.42 -11.15
C ALA A 327 -18.79 -28.82 -12.61
N ALA A 328 -19.60 -28.04 -13.32
CA ALA A 328 -19.95 -28.30 -14.72
C ALA A 328 -18.70 -28.26 -15.63
N ILE A 329 -17.80 -27.32 -15.41
CA ILE A 329 -16.50 -27.24 -16.12
C ILE A 329 -15.60 -28.40 -15.69
N GLY A 330 -15.59 -28.71 -14.40
CA GLY A 330 -14.81 -29.83 -13.85
C GLY A 330 -15.14 -31.19 -14.47
N ASN A 331 -16.40 -31.39 -14.88
CA ASN A 331 -16.87 -32.60 -15.57
C ASN A 331 -16.56 -32.62 -17.08
N ALA A 332 -16.08 -31.52 -17.64
CA ALA A 332 -15.84 -31.36 -19.09
C ALA A 332 -14.60 -30.47 -19.35
N VAL A 333 -13.51 -30.73 -18.62
CA VAL A 333 -12.30 -29.89 -18.65
C VAL A 333 -11.75 -29.77 -20.08
N SER A 334 -11.58 -30.87 -20.83
CA SER A 334 -11.06 -30.83 -22.20
C SER A 334 -11.98 -30.06 -23.16
N ALA A 335 -13.29 -30.14 -22.97
CA ALA A 335 -14.25 -29.40 -23.78
C ALA A 335 -14.18 -27.89 -23.51
N HIS A 336 -13.89 -27.50 -22.24
CA HIS A 336 -13.69 -26.11 -21.88
C HIS A 336 -12.33 -25.58 -22.32
N THR A 337 -11.26 -26.35 -22.12
CA THR A 337 -9.88 -25.86 -22.30
C THR A 337 -9.37 -26.08 -23.72
N HIS A 338 -10.00 -26.95 -24.51
CA HIS A 338 -9.52 -27.45 -25.80
C HIS A 338 -8.10 -28.06 -25.74
N HIS A 339 -7.73 -28.59 -24.59
CA HIS A 339 -6.47 -29.29 -24.33
C HIS A 339 -6.74 -30.70 -23.82
N ALA A 340 -5.79 -31.61 -24.05
CA ALA A 340 -5.88 -32.95 -23.52
C ALA A 340 -5.93 -32.96 -21.98
N GLU A 341 -6.74 -33.84 -21.42
CA GLU A 341 -6.82 -34.01 -19.97
C GLU A 341 -5.43 -34.27 -19.38
N LYS A 342 -5.19 -33.68 -18.19
CA LYS A 342 -3.92 -33.78 -17.45
C LYS A 342 -2.70 -33.15 -18.16
N SER A 343 -2.89 -32.48 -19.29
CA SER A 343 -1.84 -31.63 -19.86
C SER A 343 -1.71 -30.31 -19.10
N ALA A 344 -0.63 -29.58 -19.28
CA ALA A 344 -0.45 -28.24 -18.68
C ALA A 344 -1.61 -27.30 -19.08
N GLY A 345 -2.06 -27.35 -20.34
CA GLY A 345 -3.16 -26.53 -20.85
C GLY A 345 -4.54 -26.88 -20.29
N SER A 346 -4.70 -28.04 -19.61
CA SER A 346 -5.94 -28.39 -18.92
C SER A 346 -6.00 -27.86 -17.48
N SER A 347 -4.95 -27.21 -17.00
CA SER A 347 -4.89 -26.62 -15.64
C SER A 347 -5.58 -25.27 -15.61
N CYS A 348 -6.59 -25.12 -14.76
CA CYS A 348 -7.38 -23.89 -14.61
C CYS A 348 -6.50 -22.65 -14.36
N VAL A 349 -5.49 -22.80 -13.51
CA VAL A 349 -4.63 -21.68 -13.09
C VAL A 349 -3.64 -21.23 -14.17
N GLU A 350 -3.31 -22.07 -15.15
CA GLU A 350 -2.41 -21.66 -16.23
C GLU A 350 -3.09 -20.63 -17.16
N CYS A 351 -4.41 -20.70 -17.32
CA CYS A 351 -5.17 -19.73 -18.11
C CYS A 351 -5.73 -18.57 -17.27
N HIS A 352 -6.28 -18.87 -16.08
CA HIS A 352 -7.02 -17.88 -15.27
C HIS A 352 -6.15 -17.16 -14.24
N MET A 353 -4.95 -17.66 -13.93
CA MET A 353 -3.95 -17.06 -13.04
C MET A 353 -2.56 -17.12 -13.68
N PRO A 354 -2.37 -16.52 -14.87
CA PRO A 354 -1.08 -16.56 -15.58
C PRO A 354 0.03 -15.92 -14.73
N ARG A 355 1.28 -16.26 -15.03
CA ARG A 355 2.45 -15.75 -14.31
C ARG A 355 2.88 -14.38 -14.85
N THR A 356 2.01 -13.40 -14.77
CA THR A 356 2.19 -12.05 -15.33
C THR A 356 2.63 -11.00 -14.32
N VAL A 357 2.74 -11.35 -13.03
CA VAL A 357 3.15 -10.43 -11.98
C VAL A 357 4.64 -10.63 -11.66
N LEU A 358 5.42 -9.56 -11.77
CA LEU A 358 6.84 -9.55 -11.43
C LEU A 358 7.02 -9.32 -9.93
N SER A 359 7.66 -10.26 -9.24
CA SER A 359 7.95 -10.13 -7.82
C SER A 359 9.22 -10.88 -7.46
N ILE A 360 10.15 -10.18 -6.81
CA ILE A 360 11.39 -10.76 -6.23
C ILE A 360 12.11 -11.74 -7.15
N LYS A 361 12.51 -11.26 -8.34
CA LYS A 361 13.21 -12.04 -9.40
C LYS A 361 12.41 -13.26 -9.89
N ALA A 362 11.09 -13.21 -9.80
CA ALA A 362 10.21 -14.29 -10.24
C ALA A 362 8.91 -13.76 -10.81
N ARG A 363 8.34 -14.48 -11.77
CA ARG A 363 6.98 -14.26 -12.21
C ARG A 363 6.05 -15.08 -11.30
N ILE A 364 5.13 -14.42 -10.63
CA ILE A 364 4.11 -15.03 -9.79
C ILE A 364 2.74 -14.95 -10.45
N ARG A 365 1.79 -15.74 -9.94
CA ARG A 365 0.44 -15.81 -10.50
C ARG A 365 -0.36 -14.54 -10.26
N ASP A 366 -1.09 -14.12 -11.27
CA ASP A 366 -2.07 -13.04 -11.17
C ASP A 366 -3.31 -13.54 -10.41
N HIS A 367 -3.63 -12.89 -9.29
CA HIS A 367 -4.79 -13.21 -8.46
C HIS A 367 -6.10 -12.57 -8.92
N SER A 368 -6.12 -11.88 -10.05
CA SER A 368 -7.36 -11.32 -10.62
C SER A 368 -8.32 -12.40 -11.15
N ILE A 369 -7.83 -13.63 -11.31
CA ILE A 369 -8.59 -14.81 -11.73
C ILE A 369 -9.49 -14.44 -12.91
N THR A 370 -8.87 -13.94 -13.96
CA THR A 370 -9.54 -13.37 -15.12
C THR A 370 -9.49 -14.33 -16.33
N VAL A 371 -10.18 -13.98 -17.39
CA VAL A 371 -10.02 -14.65 -18.69
C VAL A 371 -8.80 -14.08 -19.43
N PRO A 372 -8.09 -14.87 -20.25
CA PRO A 372 -7.06 -14.36 -21.13
C PRO A 372 -7.63 -13.32 -22.12
N VAL A 373 -6.84 -12.27 -22.42
CA VAL A 373 -7.22 -11.20 -23.35
C VAL A 373 -6.06 -10.95 -24.32
N PRO A 374 -5.87 -11.82 -25.34
CA PRO A 374 -4.77 -11.70 -26.29
C PRO A 374 -4.77 -10.39 -27.09
N GLU A 375 -5.94 -9.78 -27.30
CA GLU A 375 -6.09 -8.49 -27.96
C GLU A 375 -5.32 -7.37 -27.22
N ASN A 376 -5.29 -7.45 -25.88
CA ASN A 376 -4.52 -6.50 -25.07
C ASN A 376 -3.01 -6.73 -25.20
N THR A 377 -2.58 -7.94 -25.53
CA THR A 377 -1.16 -8.21 -25.84
C THR A 377 -0.76 -7.50 -27.12
N THR A 378 -1.56 -7.65 -28.17
CA THR A 378 -1.28 -7.03 -29.48
C THR A 378 -1.24 -5.49 -29.40
N ARG A 379 -2.15 -4.89 -28.62
CA ARG A 379 -2.34 -3.43 -28.58
C ARG A 379 -1.49 -2.74 -27.51
N TYR A 380 -1.32 -3.37 -26.33
CA TYR A 380 -0.78 -2.73 -25.14
C TYR A 380 0.35 -3.54 -24.48
N GLN A 381 0.83 -4.60 -25.13
CA GLN A 381 1.91 -5.48 -24.66
C GLN A 381 1.62 -6.12 -23.27
N ILE A 382 0.35 -6.29 -22.93
CA ILE A 382 -0.06 -6.98 -21.71
C ILE A 382 0.07 -8.50 -21.96
N PRO A 383 0.89 -9.25 -21.21
CA PRO A 383 1.04 -10.68 -21.43
C PRO A 383 -0.27 -11.44 -21.28
N ASN A 384 -0.49 -12.44 -22.13
CA ASN A 384 -1.62 -13.35 -22.04
C ASN A 384 -1.17 -14.80 -21.77
N ALA A 385 -2.05 -15.58 -21.19
CA ALA A 385 -1.76 -16.97 -20.81
C ALA A 385 -1.42 -17.89 -21.98
N CYS A 386 -2.02 -17.68 -23.16
CA CYS A 386 -1.82 -18.58 -24.31
C CYS A 386 -0.36 -18.56 -24.78
N ASN A 387 0.22 -17.37 -24.90
CA ASN A 387 1.58 -17.20 -25.41
C ASN A 387 2.67 -17.49 -24.37
N GLU A 388 2.32 -17.79 -23.11
CA GLU A 388 3.28 -18.35 -22.15
C GLU A 388 3.75 -19.77 -22.58
N CYS A 389 2.88 -20.52 -23.26
CA CYS A 389 3.17 -21.86 -23.75
C CYS A 389 3.30 -21.91 -25.28
N HIS A 390 2.41 -21.25 -26.03
CA HIS A 390 2.39 -21.21 -27.49
C HIS A 390 3.29 -20.07 -28.00
N GLN A 391 4.60 -20.21 -27.80
CA GLN A 391 5.61 -19.20 -28.17
C GLN A 391 5.88 -19.14 -29.69
N ASP A 392 5.48 -20.17 -30.41
CA ASP A 392 5.55 -20.29 -31.87
C ASP A 392 4.38 -19.56 -32.59
N HIS A 393 3.40 -19.07 -31.85
CA HIS A 393 2.26 -18.30 -32.31
C HIS A 393 2.20 -16.90 -31.71
N ASP A 394 1.61 -15.97 -32.40
CA ASP A 394 1.39 -14.60 -31.92
C ASP A 394 0.06 -14.47 -31.13
N ALA A 395 -0.15 -13.28 -30.56
CA ALA A 395 -1.35 -13.01 -29.79
C ALA A 395 -2.62 -12.95 -30.68
N SER A 396 -2.48 -12.67 -31.99
CA SER A 396 -3.60 -12.64 -32.93
C SER A 396 -4.14 -14.03 -33.17
N TRP A 397 -3.25 -15.02 -33.26
CA TRP A 397 -3.65 -16.42 -33.31
C TRP A 397 -4.43 -16.84 -32.06
N ALA A 398 -3.95 -16.44 -30.88
CA ALA A 398 -4.63 -16.75 -29.62
C ALA A 398 -6.01 -16.10 -29.54
N ALA A 399 -6.16 -14.84 -29.98
CA ALA A 399 -7.44 -14.14 -30.05
C ALA A 399 -8.42 -14.87 -30.98
N GLN A 400 -7.97 -15.31 -32.18
CA GLN A 400 -8.79 -16.06 -33.11
C GLN A 400 -9.27 -17.39 -32.53
N ARG A 401 -8.38 -18.16 -31.85
CA ARG A 401 -8.79 -19.42 -31.21
C ARG A 401 -9.84 -19.18 -30.10
N MET A 402 -9.65 -18.13 -29.29
CA MET A 402 -10.62 -17.77 -28.26
C MET A 402 -11.97 -17.33 -28.84
N ASP A 403 -11.98 -16.60 -29.95
CA ASP A 403 -13.22 -16.21 -30.63
C ASP A 403 -13.98 -17.44 -31.17
N GLU A 404 -13.28 -18.39 -31.78
CA GLU A 404 -13.85 -19.63 -32.28
C GLU A 404 -14.47 -20.49 -31.17
N TRP A 405 -13.83 -20.53 -29.98
CA TRP A 405 -14.25 -21.41 -28.90
C TRP A 405 -15.30 -20.79 -27.98
N TRP A 406 -15.16 -19.51 -27.62
CA TRP A 406 -15.98 -18.87 -26.60
C TRP A 406 -16.57 -17.51 -27.00
N GLY A 407 -16.26 -17.00 -28.18
CA GLY A 407 -16.58 -15.62 -28.57
C GLY A 407 -15.83 -14.60 -27.74
N ASN A 408 -16.15 -13.30 -27.85
CA ASN A 408 -15.41 -12.21 -27.22
C ASN A 408 -16.14 -11.49 -26.10
N ALA A 409 -17.34 -11.89 -25.72
CA ALA A 409 -18.18 -11.16 -24.77
C ALA A 409 -17.51 -10.95 -23.40
N SER A 410 -16.81 -11.97 -22.88
CA SER A 410 -16.09 -11.91 -21.58
C SER A 410 -14.87 -10.99 -21.60
N ARG A 411 -14.32 -10.69 -22.79
CA ARG A 411 -13.11 -9.88 -22.97
C ARG A 411 -13.39 -8.39 -23.20
N ARG A 412 -14.65 -8.02 -23.50
CA ARG A 412 -15.00 -6.62 -23.83
C ARG A 412 -14.66 -5.63 -22.72
N LYS A 413 -14.98 -5.94 -21.47
CA LYS A 413 -14.67 -5.06 -20.33
C LYS A 413 -13.15 -4.85 -20.12
N PRO A 414 -12.31 -5.91 -20.03
CA PRO A 414 -10.86 -5.73 -19.95
C PRO A 414 -10.26 -4.99 -21.15
N MET A 415 -10.77 -5.20 -22.36
CA MET A 415 -10.32 -4.47 -23.55
C MET A 415 -10.66 -2.98 -23.45
N ARG A 416 -11.90 -2.64 -23.09
CA ARG A 416 -12.35 -1.26 -22.89
C ARG A 416 -11.52 -0.55 -21.81
N ARG A 417 -11.20 -1.22 -20.70
CA ARG A 417 -10.34 -0.64 -19.64
C ARG A 417 -8.94 -0.35 -20.16
N ALA A 418 -8.30 -1.29 -20.82
CA ALA A 418 -6.95 -1.11 -21.36
C ALA A 418 -6.89 0.05 -22.37
N GLU A 419 -7.90 0.17 -23.24
CA GLU A 419 -8.04 1.28 -24.18
C GLU A 419 -8.20 2.62 -23.46
N ALA A 420 -9.20 2.74 -22.58
CA ALA A 420 -9.52 3.97 -21.89
C ALA A 420 -8.36 4.47 -21.02
N PHE A 421 -7.71 3.56 -20.27
CA PHE A 421 -6.62 3.95 -19.37
C PHE A 421 -5.35 4.30 -20.15
N THR A 422 -5.08 3.63 -21.28
CA THR A 422 -3.95 3.99 -22.15
C THR A 422 -4.14 5.37 -22.79
N GLU A 423 -5.32 5.66 -23.35
CA GLU A 423 -5.65 6.97 -23.90
C GLU A 423 -5.57 8.07 -22.82
N ALA A 424 -6.15 7.81 -21.65
CA ALA A 424 -6.13 8.77 -20.53
C ALA A 424 -4.70 9.07 -20.04
N ARG A 425 -3.84 8.05 -19.96
CA ARG A 425 -2.43 8.21 -19.61
C ARG A 425 -1.67 9.06 -20.63
N ALA A 426 -2.06 8.98 -21.89
CA ALA A 426 -1.51 9.83 -22.94
C ALA A 426 -2.11 11.27 -22.93
N GLY A 427 -3.08 11.57 -22.06
CA GLY A 427 -3.77 12.86 -22.03
C GLY A 427 -4.80 13.03 -23.13
N ASP A 428 -5.21 11.94 -23.80
CA ASP A 428 -6.19 12.00 -24.89
C ASP A 428 -7.61 12.18 -24.33
N ALA A 429 -8.25 13.29 -24.68
CA ALA A 429 -9.64 13.58 -24.29
C ALA A 429 -10.67 12.59 -24.88
N GLY A 430 -10.30 11.81 -25.90
CA GLY A 430 -11.09 10.70 -26.44
C GLY A 430 -11.35 9.60 -25.39
N ALA A 431 -10.55 9.53 -24.31
CA ALA A 431 -10.76 8.64 -23.19
C ALA A 431 -12.00 8.98 -22.35
N ILE A 432 -12.42 10.26 -22.30
CA ILE A 432 -13.46 10.74 -21.38
C ILE A 432 -14.77 9.94 -21.48
N PRO A 433 -15.38 9.71 -22.66
CA PRO A 433 -16.61 8.93 -22.72
C PRO A 433 -16.46 7.50 -22.18
N LYS A 434 -15.33 6.83 -22.47
CA LYS A 434 -15.04 5.47 -22.01
C LYS A 434 -14.83 5.43 -20.48
N LEU A 435 -14.12 6.42 -19.95
CA LEU A 435 -13.91 6.55 -18.50
C LEU A 435 -15.22 6.79 -17.75
N LEU A 436 -16.09 7.66 -18.28
CA LEU A 436 -17.42 7.93 -17.71
C LEU A 436 -18.28 6.66 -17.71
N GLU A 437 -18.23 5.88 -18.80
CA GLU A 437 -18.92 4.59 -18.87
C GLU A 437 -18.39 3.60 -17.84
N ILE A 438 -17.06 3.47 -17.69
CA ILE A 438 -16.45 2.59 -16.71
C ILE A 438 -16.81 3.04 -15.28
N ALA A 439 -16.74 4.33 -14.99
CA ALA A 439 -17.06 4.88 -13.66
C ALA A 439 -18.52 4.62 -13.26
N ALA A 440 -19.45 4.66 -14.22
CA ALA A 440 -20.89 4.48 -13.98
C ALA A 440 -21.34 3.01 -14.03
N ASP A 441 -20.54 2.09 -14.62
CA ASP A 441 -20.92 0.68 -14.78
C ASP A 441 -20.80 -0.09 -13.45
N SER A 442 -21.94 -0.34 -12.78
CA SER A 442 -21.99 -1.15 -11.55
C SER A 442 -21.52 -2.61 -11.75
N GLY A 443 -21.45 -3.10 -12.98
CA GLY A 443 -20.88 -4.41 -13.33
C GLY A 443 -19.35 -4.40 -13.48
N GLU A 444 -18.70 -3.21 -13.41
CA GLU A 444 -17.26 -3.09 -13.22
C GLU A 444 -16.89 -3.22 -11.74
N GLY A 445 -15.71 -3.78 -11.47
CA GLY A 445 -15.20 -3.85 -10.11
C GLY A 445 -14.86 -2.45 -9.55
N PRO A 446 -14.81 -2.29 -8.22
CA PRO A 446 -14.57 -0.99 -7.58
C PRO A 446 -13.21 -0.39 -7.95
N PHE A 447 -12.20 -1.20 -8.22
CA PHE A 447 -10.88 -0.74 -8.67
C PHE A 447 -10.93 -0.11 -10.06
N ALA A 448 -11.70 -0.68 -10.99
CA ALA A 448 -11.85 -0.13 -12.34
C ALA A 448 -12.59 1.21 -12.30
N ARG A 449 -13.69 1.31 -11.51
CA ARG A 449 -14.43 2.57 -11.33
C ARG A 449 -13.58 3.65 -10.68
N ALA A 450 -12.82 3.30 -9.64
CA ALA A 450 -11.92 4.22 -8.96
C ALA A 450 -10.78 4.71 -9.86
N ASN A 451 -10.17 3.83 -10.68
CA ASN A 451 -9.16 4.22 -11.67
C ASN A 451 -9.75 5.17 -12.71
N ALA A 452 -10.96 4.89 -13.20
CA ALA A 452 -11.62 5.77 -14.17
C ALA A 452 -11.85 7.17 -13.59
N LEU A 453 -12.32 7.28 -12.35
CA LEU A 453 -12.44 8.57 -11.64
C LEU A 453 -11.08 9.26 -11.48
N GLY A 454 -10.06 8.50 -11.08
CA GLY A 454 -8.71 9.04 -10.93
C GLY A 454 -8.21 9.68 -12.22
N TYR A 455 -8.35 9.01 -13.36
CA TYR A 455 -8.01 9.56 -14.68
C TYR A 455 -8.88 10.75 -15.06
N LEU A 456 -10.20 10.69 -14.81
CA LEU A 456 -11.12 11.79 -15.08
C LEU A 456 -10.73 13.06 -14.33
N SER A 457 -10.10 12.97 -13.16
CA SER A 457 -9.64 14.16 -12.43
C SER A 457 -8.66 15.02 -13.23
N GLY A 458 -7.90 14.45 -14.17
CA GLY A 458 -7.02 15.15 -15.08
C GLY A 458 -7.75 15.89 -16.21
N PHE A 459 -9.01 15.56 -16.48
CA PHE A 459 -9.86 16.19 -17.51
C PHE A 459 -10.89 17.15 -16.92
N GLY A 460 -10.53 17.76 -15.82
CA GLY A 460 -11.43 18.59 -15.02
C GLY A 460 -12.11 19.77 -15.73
N SER A 461 -11.67 20.19 -16.90
CA SER A 461 -12.33 21.23 -17.70
C SER A 461 -13.56 20.73 -18.50
N ASP A 462 -13.73 19.42 -18.63
CA ASP A 462 -14.90 18.86 -19.33
C ASP A 462 -16.13 18.86 -18.39
N PRO A 463 -17.25 19.48 -18.77
CA PRO A 463 -18.43 19.62 -17.91
C PRO A 463 -19.09 18.28 -17.53
N ARG A 464 -18.81 17.21 -18.26
CA ARG A 464 -19.34 15.86 -17.97
C ARG A 464 -18.64 15.19 -16.80
N VAL A 465 -17.43 15.66 -16.44
CA VAL A 465 -16.59 14.99 -15.41
C VAL A 465 -17.11 15.26 -14.00
N PHE A 466 -17.49 16.49 -13.67
CA PHE A 466 -17.93 16.82 -12.32
C PHE A 466 -19.12 15.97 -11.83
N PRO A 467 -20.20 15.77 -12.62
CA PRO A 467 -21.32 14.90 -12.21
C PRO A 467 -20.92 13.46 -11.92
N ALA A 468 -19.88 12.94 -12.54
CA ALA A 468 -19.38 11.59 -12.24
C ALA A 468 -18.77 11.51 -10.82
N PHE A 469 -18.12 12.58 -10.36
CA PHE A 469 -17.59 12.64 -8.98
C PHE A 469 -18.71 12.84 -7.95
N GLU A 470 -19.74 13.66 -8.25
CA GLU A 470 -20.92 13.77 -7.41
C GLU A 470 -21.59 12.40 -7.21
N ALA A 471 -21.82 11.67 -8.30
CA ALA A 471 -22.39 10.32 -8.25
C ALA A 471 -21.49 9.34 -7.46
N ALA A 472 -20.18 9.42 -7.66
CA ALA A 472 -19.21 8.52 -7.02
C ALA A 472 -19.10 8.74 -5.50
N LEU A 473 -19.41 9.90 -4.94
CA LEU A 473 -19.54 10.10 -3.49
C LEU A 473 -20.64 9.23 -2.87
N GLY A 474 -21.61 8.77 -3.67
CA GLY A 474 -22.66 7.84 -3.26
C GLY A 474 -22.42 6.37 -3.64
N ASP A 475 -21.23 5.99 -4.14
CA ASP A 475 -20.94 4.61 -4.54
C ASP A 475 -21.04 3.65 -3.34
N ALA A 476 -21.61 2.48 -3.57
CA ALA A 476 -21.76 1.45 -2.53
C ALA A 476 -20.41 1.00 -1.94
N HIS A 477 -19.36 0.99 -2.74
CA HIS A 477 -18.02 0.60 -2.31
C HIS A 477 -17.20 1.84 -1.87
N PRO A 478 -16.44 1.78 -0.75
CA PRO A 478 -15.70 2.94 -0.25
C PRO A 478 -14.63 3.47 -1.22
N LEU A 479 -14.01 2.63 -2.02
CA LEU A 479 -12.87 3.04 -2.87
C LEU A 479 -13.22 4.15 -3.90
N PRO A 480 -14.31 4.06 -4.70
CA PRO A 480 -14.74 5.18 -5.53
C PRO A 480 -15.08 6.44 -4.73
N ARG A 481 -15.71 6.29 -3.54
CA ARG A 481 -16.00 7.44 -2.65
C ARG A 481 -14.72 8.14 -2.17
N ILE A 482 -13.68 7.35 -1.79
CA ILE A 482 -12.36 7.88 -1.39
C ILE A 482 -11.75 8.70 -2.52
N VAL A 483 -11.72 8.13 -3.75
CA VAL A 483 -11.15 8.84 -4.90
C VAL A 483 -11.95 10.10 -5.21
N ALA A 484 -13.28 10.03 -5.16
CA ALA A 484 -14.13 11.21 -5.39
C ALA A 484 -13.86 12.31 -4.33
N ALA A 485 -13.77 11.96 -3.06
CA ALA A 485 -13.50 12.91 -1.99
C ALA A 485 -12.10 13.55 -2.10
N LEU A 486 -11.09 12.78 -2.49
CA LEU A 486 -9.69 13.25 -2.60
C LEU A 486 -9.39 14.03 -3.88
N ARG A 487 -10.08 13.72 -4.98
CA ARG A 487 -9.74 14.16 -6.34
C ARG A 487 -10.85 14.96 -7.01
N MET A 488 -11.91 15.34 -6.29
CA MET A 488 -13.02 16.11 -6.87
C MET A 488 -12.48 17.35 -7.59
N PRO A 489 -12.62 17.42 -8.90
CA PRO A 489 -12.12 18.54 -9.67
C PRO A 489 -12.99 19.77 -9.37
N VAL A 490 -12.37 20.93 -9.27
CA VAL A 490 -13.08 22.18 -9.05
C VAL A 490 -12.97 23.04 -10.28
N PHE A 491 -14.06 23.13 -11.01
CA PHE A 491 -14.18 23.99 -12.16
C PHE A 491 -14.58 25.42 -11.76
N SER A 492 -14.26 26.35 -12.63
CA SER A 492 -14.80 27.70 -12.56
C SER A 492 -16.34 27.62 -12.52
N GLY A 493 -16.95 28.15 -11.46
CA GLY A 493 -18.40 28.11 -11.24
C GLY A 493 -18.94 26.93 -10.41
N MET A 494 -18.20 25.82 -10.24
CA MET A 494 -18.67 24.64 -9.48
C MET A 494 -18.15 24.58 -8.03
N LYS A 495 -17.36 25.57 -7.62
CA LYS A 495 -16.72 25.59 -6.29
C LYS A 495 -17.71 25.43 -5.14
N GLN A 496 -18.85 26.12 -5.19
CA GLN A 496 -19.85 26.06 -4.11
C GLN A 496 -20.53 24.69 -4.04
N THR A 497 -20.84 24.10 -5.19
CA THR A 497 -21.40 22.74 -5.26
C THR A 497 -20.42 21.72 -4.68
N ALA A 498 -19.14 21.78 -5.10
CA ALA A 498 -18.09 20.91 -4.58
C ALA A 498 -17.93 21.05 -3.04
N ILE A 499 -17.98 22.28 -2.50
CA ILE A 499 -17.95 22.51 -1.06
C ILE A 499 -19.15 21.84 -0.37
N ALA A 500 -20.36 21.98 -0.93
CA ALA A 500 -21.56 21.38 -0.36
C ALA A 500 -21.48 19.84 -0.36
N ASP A 501 -21.02 19.25 -1.46
CA ASP A 501 -20.91 17.79 -1.60
C ASP A 501 -19.85 17.21 -0.66
N LEU A 502 -18.67 17.85 -0.61
CA LEU A 502 -17.59 17.44 0.30
C LEU A 502 -18.00 17.65 1.78
N THR A 503 -18.79 18.69 2.09
CA THR A 503 -19.32 18.89 3.44
C THR A 503 -20.23 17.73 3.84
N ARG A 504 -21.12 17.26 2.94
CA ARG A 504 -21.92 16.05 3.19
C ARG A 504 -21.07 14.81 3.37
N ALA A 505 -19.98 14.66 2.59
CA ALA A 505 -19.05 13.54 2.69
C ALA A 505 -18.28 13.48 4.03
N LEU A 506 -18.26 14.55 4.82
CA LEU A 506 -17.73 14.51 6.20
C LEU A 506 -18.51 13.56 7.12
N ARG A 507 -19.73 13.17 6.76
CA ARG A 507 -20.54 12.19 7.51
C ARG A 507 -20.37 10.75 7.01
N ASP A 508 -19.48 10.50 6.05
CA ASP A 508 -19.25 9.13 5.54
C ASP A 508 -18.82 8.20 6.69
N PRO A 509 -19.29 6.95 6.72
CA PRO A 509 -18.86 5.98 7.71
C PRO A 509 -17.34 5.73 7.68
N MET A 510 -16.71 5.82 6.49
CA MET A 510 -15.26 5.57 6.33
C MET A 510 -14.44 6.80 6.72
N ALA A 511 -13.49 6.62 7.65
CA ALA A 511 -12.60 7.69 8.10
C ALA A 511 -11.73 8.25 6.95
N THR A 512 -11.32 7.42 6.02
CA THR A 512 -10.55 7.84 4.84
C THR A 512 -11.33 8.75 3.89
N VAL A 513 -12.64 8.51 3.72
CA VAL A 513 -13.52 9.41 2.93
C VAL A 513 -13.68 10.74 3.65
N ARG A 514 -13.95 10.74 4.96
CA ARG A 514 -14.04 11.97 5.76
C ARG A 514 -12.75 12.78 5.70
N LEU A 515 -11.60 12.11 5.83
CA LEU A 515 -10.29 12.75 5.73
C LEU A 515 -10.06 13.33 4.32
N GLY A 516 -10.39 12.59 3.27
CA GLY A 516 -10.31 13.06 1.89
C GLY A 516 -11.16 14.31 1.65
N ALA A 517 -12.40 14.28 2.11
CA ALA A 517 -13.32 15.43 2.03
C ALA A 517 -12.79 16.67 2.76
N ALA A 518 -12.27 16.49 3.99
CA ALA A 518 -11.71 17.59 4.76
C ALA A 518 -10.46 18.21 4.10
N VAL A 519 -9.56 17.37 3.57
CA VAL A 519 -8.36 17.82 2.84
C VAL A 519 -8.75 18.62 1.61
N SER A 520 -9.75 18.14 0.86
CA SER A 520 -10.24 18.84 -0.34
C SER A 520 -10.94 20.16 0.03
N LEU A 521 -11.75 20.20 1.10
CA LEU A 521 -12.36 21.44 1.61
C LEU A 521 -11.30 22.48 2.00
N VAL A 522 -10.24 22.07 2.71
CA VAL A 522 -9.11 22.96 3.04
C VAL A 522 -8.41 23.46 1.78
N GLY A 523 -8.21 22.59 0.79
CA GLY A 523 -7.67 22.97 -0.53
C GLY A 523 -8.53 24.00 -1.27
N LEU A 524 -9.84 23.98 -1.06
CA LEU A 524 -10.81 24.95 -1.56
C LEU A 524 -10.86 26.26 -0.74
N GLY A 525 -10.07 26.36 0.33
CA GLY A 525 -10.01 27.54 1.19
C GLY A 525 -11.03 27.56 2.33
N VAL A 526 -11.70 26.43 2.60
CA VAL A 526 -12.60 26.28 3.75
C VAL A 526 -11.75 26.11 5.02
N LYS A 527 -11.87 27.03 5.95
CA LYS A 527 -11.12 27.02 7.22
C LYS A 527 -11.92 26.42 8.38
N ASP A 528 -13.24 26.52 8.30
CA ASP A 528 -14.17 25.97 9.29
C ASP A 528 -15.47 25.58 8.59
N VAL A 529 -16.17 24.58 9.17
CA VAL A 529 -17.45 24.11 8.69
C VAL A 529 -18.45 24.35 9.84
N PRO A 530 -19.45 25.24 9.64
CA PRO A 530 -20.45 25.51 10.65
C PRO A 530 -21.46 24.34 10.77
N GLY A 531 -22.22 24.34 11.87
CA GLY A 531 -23.32 23.41 12.05
C GLY A 531 -22.89 22.00 12.48
N GLU A 532 -23.71 21.02 12.11
CA GLU A 532 -23.58 19.63 12.56
C GLU A 532 -22.36 18.91 11.94
N GLU A 533 -21.86 19.35 10.81
CA GLU A 533 -20.68 18.80 10.14
C GLU A 533 -19.37 19.31 10.75
N GLY A 534 -19.38 20.39 11.51
CA GLY A 534 -18.20 21.00 12.12
C GLY A 534 -17.38 20.04 12.99
N PRO A 535 -17.98 19.23 13.90
CA PRO A 535 -17.25 18.21 14.65
C PRO A 535 -16.54 17.21 13.74
N PHE A 536 -17.19 16.66 12.72
CA PHE A 536 -16.59 15.71 11.77
C PHE A 536 -15.41 16.32 11.00
N PHE A 537 -15.53 17.60 10.62
CA PHE A 537 -14.44 18.33 9.98
C PHE A 537 -13.22 18.43 10.91
N ARG A 538 -13.40 18.86 12.16
CA ARG A 538 -12.31 18.95 13.14
C ARG A 538 -11.68 17.60 13.44
N ASP A 539 -12.47 16.53 13.56
CA ASP A 539 -11.96 15.16 13.76
C ASP A 539 -11.12 14.71 12.55
N ALA A 540 -11.57 15.00 11.33
CA ALA A 540 -10.80 14.70 10.13
C ALA A 540 -9.48 15.50 10.04
N LEU A 541 -9.45 16.77 10.47
CA LEU A 541 -8.21 17.55 10.58
C LEU A 541 -7.25 16.94 11.62
N ALA A 542 -7.77 16.43 12.73
CA ALA A 542 -6.96 15.72 13.74
C ALA A 542 -6.38 14.40 13.17
N LEU A 543 -7.14 13.67 12.36
CA LEU A 543 -6.64 12.49 11.64
C LEU A 543 -5.54 12.86 10.64
N TYR A 544 -5.69 13.98 9.91
CA TYR A 544 -4.63 14.48 9.04
C TYR A 544 -3.33 14.73 9.80
N ALA A 545 -3.41 15.36 10.96
CA ALA A 545 -2.24 15.61 11.80
C ALA A 545 -1.52 14.32 12.21
N LYS A 546 -2.27 13.30 12.64
CA LYS A 546 -1.70 11.96 12.98
C LYS A 546 -1.05 11.28 11.77
N ARG A 547 -1.67 11.38 10.58
CA ARG A 547 -1.09 10.87 9.34
C ARG A 547 0.21 11.60 8.99
N ALA A 548 0.24 12.91 9.12
CA ALA A 548 1.43 13.70 8.88
C ALA A 548 2.58 13.28 9.82
N GLU A 549 2.29 13.10 11.11
CA GLU A 549 3.25 12.63 12.11
C GLU A 549 3.83 11.24 11.77
N LEU A 550 3.02 10.31 11.28
CA LEU A 550 3.48 8.98 10.84
C LEU A 550 4.53 9.07 9.72
N ASN A 551 4.39 10.04 8.83
CA ASN A 551 5.26 10.26 7.69
C ASN A 551 6.21 11.47 7.90
N SER A 552 6.50 11.82 9.15
CA SER A 552 7.36 12.95 9.50
C SER A 552 8.83 12.77 9.09
N ASP A 553 9.22 11.58 8.70
CA ASP A 553 10.53 11.20 8.15
C ASP A 553 10.68 11.45 6.63
N ASP A 554 9.72 12.15 6.02
CA ASP A 554 9.73 12.51 4.61
C ASP A 554 9.68 14.03 4.42
N ALA A 555 10.69 14.61 3.73
CA ALA A 555 10.77 16.05 3.53
C ALA A 555 9.59 16.61 2.72
N ALA A 556 9.11 15.88 1.73
CA ALA A 556 7.95 16.30 0.94
C ALA A 556 6.66 16.25 1.77
N ASN A 557 6.50 15.24 2.64
CA ASN A 557 5.38 15.19 3.58
C ASN A 557 5.46 16.33 4.61
N GLN A 558 6.66 16.66 5.12
CA GLN A 558 6.88 17.82 5.99
C GLN A 558 6.43 19.12 5.30
N PHE A 559 6.81 19.29 4.04
CA PHE A 559 6.38 20.44 3.22
C PHE A 559 4.87 20.49 3.02
N ALA A 560 4.25 19.37 2.63
CA ALA A 560 2.82 19.27 2.42
C ALA A 560 2.02 19.57 3.69
N ALA A 561 2.45 19.03 4.83
CA ALA A 561 1.84 19.27 6.13
C ALA A 561 1.98 20.75 6.56
N GLY A 562 3.15 21.35 6.38
CA GLY A 562 3.35 22.76 6.68
C GLY A 562 2.43 23.68 5.87
N ARG A 563 2.26 23.40 4.57
CA ARG A 563 1.30 24.11 3.73
C ARG A 563 -0.14 23.91 4.20
N PHE A 564 -0.49 22.71 4.60
CA PHE A 564 -1.82 22.40 5.12
C PHE A 564 -2.12 23.19 6.40
N PHE A 565 -1.17 23.25 7.34
CA PHE A 565 -1.35 24.04 8.57
C PHE A 565 -1.46 25.55 8.30
N LEU A 566 -0.79 26.07 7.27
CA LEU A 566 -1.04 27.46 6.81
C LEU A 566 -2.47 27.65 6.35
N LEU A 567 -2.99 26.74 5.55
CA LEU A 567 -4.36 26.84 5.02
C LEU A 567 -5.41 26.74 6.13
N THR A 568 -5.16 25.96 7.17
CA THR A 568 -6.04 25.83 8.34
C THR A 568 -5.86 26.93 9.39
N GLY A 569 -4.90 27.85 9.20
CA GLY A 569 -4.71 29.01 10.06
C GLY A 569 -3.85 28.75 11.29
N ASP A 570 -2.97 27.75 11.24
CA ASP A 570 -1.97 27.45 12.29
C ASP A 570 -0.54 27.76 11.78
N PRO A 571 -0.13 29.04 11.74
CA PRO A 571 1.17 29.42 11.22
C PRO A 571 2.34 28.96 12.11
N ALA A 572 2.13 28.77 13.41
CA ALA A 572 3.18 28.30 14.30
C ALA A 572 3.55 26.84 14.02
N ARG A 573 2.54 26.00 13.85
CA ARG A 573 2.74 24.60 13.45
C ARG A 573 3.30 24.50 12.03
N ALA A 574 2.82 25.33 11.12
CA ALA A 574 3.32 25.42 9.75
C ALA A 574 4.83 25.73 9.70
N GLU A 575 5.28 26.75 10.47
CA GLU A 575 6.70 27.10 10.58
C GLU A 575 7.56 25.92 11.01
N GLN A 576 7.13 25.17 12.04
CA GLN A 576 7.85 23.99 12.52
C GLN A 576 8.03 22.95 11.41
N TRP A 577 6.93 22.60 10.71
CA TRP A 577 6.96 21.57 9.67
C TRP A 577 7.79 22.01 8.45
N LEU A 578 7.65 23.27 7.99
CA LEU A 578 8.41 23.82 6.87
C LEU A 578 9.90 23.93 7.17
N SER A 579 10.26 24.32 8.39
CA SER A 579 11.65 24.36 8.84
C SER A 579 12.28 22.98 8.86
N THR A 580 11.56 21.97 9.35
CA THR A 580 12.01 20.57 9.33
C THR A 580 12.17 20.06 7.89
N SER A 581 11.24 20.39 7.01
CA SER A 581 11.36 20.06 5.57
C SER A 581 12.67 20.56 4.98
N LYS A 582 13.01 21.83 5.21
CA LYS A 582 14.28 22.44 4.75
C LYS A 582 15.51 21.82 5.39
N LEU A 583 15.41 21.43 6.67
CA LEU A 583 16.50 20.74 7.38
C LEU A 583 16.80 19.37 6.76
N MET A 584 15.75 18.64 6.38
CA MET A 584 15.86 17.30 5.78
C MET A 584 16.30 17.35 4.32
N ASP A 585 15.74 18.29 3.56
CA ASP A 585 16.08 18.52 2.15
C ASP A 585 16.10 20.02 1.84
N PRO A 586 17.30 20.62 1.73
CA PRO A 586 17.46 22.02 1.38
C PRO A 586 16.85 22.43 0.02
N GLN A 587 16.60 21.49 -0.89
CA GLN A 587 15.99 21.78 -2.19
C GLN A 587 14.45 21.87 -2.14
N THR A 588 13.84 21.50 -1.02
CA THR A 588 12.38 21.63 -0.86
C THR A 588 11.94 23.08 -1.08
N PRO A 589 10.89 23.37 -1.89
CA PRO A 589 10.46 24.74 -2.21
C PRO A 589 9.62 25.35 -1.07
N ALA A 590 10.17 25.34 0.15
CA ALA A 590 9.47 25.74 1.38
C ALA A 590 9.69 27.22 1.77
N ASP A 591 10.66 27.90 1.16
CA ASP A 591 11.13 29.22 1.62
C ASP A 591 10.03 30.27 1.65
N TYR A 592 9.24 30.40 0.59
CA TYR A 592 8.11 31.34 0.56
C TYR A 592 7.07 31.02 1.65
N PHE A 593 6.71 29.74 1.80
CA PHE A 593 5.69 29.33 2.76
C PHE A 593 6.18 29.49 4.22
N LEU A 594 7.47 29.23 4.45
CA LEU A 594 8.10 29.44 5.75
C LEU A 594 8.12 30.92 6.12
N ALA A 595 8.56 31.77 5.21
CA ALA A 595 8.54 33.22 5.43
C ALA A 595 7.11 33.74 5.63
N TYR A 596 6.14 33.22 4.89
CA TYR A 596 4.73 33.58 5.06
C TYR A 596 4.20 33.15 6.44
N ALA A 597 4.54 31.95 6.92
CA ALA A 597 4.18 31.47 8.24
C ALA A 597 4.78 32.35 9.35
N MET A 598 6.04 32.76 9.20
CA MET A 598 6.72 33.67 10.13
C MET A 598 6.08 35.06 10.13
N ALA A 599 5.77 35.60 8.95
CA ALA A 599 5.12 36.92 8.83
C ALA A 599 3.73 36.93 9.48
N GLN A 600 2.96 35.86 9.37
CA GLN A 600 1.66 35.72 10.06
C GLN A 600 1.79 35.73 11.60
N GLN A 601 2.95 35.40 12.14
CA GLN A 601 3.25 35.42 13.57
C GLN A 601 3.91 36.73 14.02
N GLY A 602 4.09 37.71 13.13
CA GLY A 602 4.78 38.96 13.42
C GLY A 602 6.31 38.87 13.42
N LYS A 603 6.90 37.74 13.00
CA LYS A 603 8.35 37.52 12.87
C LYS A 603 8.85 38.09 11.54
N PHE A 604 8.71 39.44 11.37
CA PHE A 604 8.96 40.07 10.08
C PHE A 604 10.44 40.11 9.70
N ALA A 605 11.34 40.25 10.67
CA ALA A 605 12.78 40.23 10.41
C ALA A 605 13.27 38.89 9.87
N GLU A 606 12.83 37.79 10.50
CA GLU A 606 13.17 36.42 10.09
C GLU A 606 12.58 36.09 8.71
N ALA A 607 11.32 36.48 8.46
CA ALA A 607 10.67 36.32 7.17
C ALA A 607 11.45 37.03 6.06
N ARG A 608 11.91 38.27 6.31
CA ARG A 608 12.71 39.07 5.39
C ARG A 608 14.03 38.39 5.05
N MET A 609 14.76 37.89 6.06
CA MET A 609 16.04 37.22 5.85
C MET A 609 15.94 35.99 4.93
N ILE A 610 14.82 35.28 4.96
CA ILE A 610 14.57 34.15 4.06
C ILE A 610 14.30 34.63 2.65
N ILE A 611 13.37 35.59 2.48
CA ILE A 611 12.91 36.05 1.17
C ILE A 611 14.01 36.75 0.37
N GLU A 612 14.86 37.53 1.03
CA GLU A 612 15.96 38.29 0.38
C GLU A 612 17.03 37.39 -0.25
N LYS A 613 17.07 36.09 0.13
CA LYS A 613 17.95 35.09 -0.46
C LYS A 613 17.38 34.48 -1.75
N ILE A 614 16.10 34.70 -2.04
CA ILE A 614 15.41 34.11 -3.19
C ILE A 614 15.65 34.96 -4.42
N GLY A 615 16.31 34.41 -5.41
CA GLY A 615 16.66 35.10 -6.66
C GLY A 615 15.55 35.09 -7.70
N PRO A 616 15.67 35.93 -8.78
CA PRO A 616 14.66 36.02 -9.83
C PRO A 616 14.36 34.74 -10.60
N SER A 617 15.25 33.76 -10.57
CA SER A 617 15.08 32.46 -11.23
C SER A 617 14.18 31.51 -10.45
N ASP A 618 13.87 31.80 -9.18
CA ASP A 618 12.99 30.97 -8.37
C ASP A 618 11.53 31.13 -8.80
N PRO A 619 10.78 30.06 -9.02
CA PRO A 619 9.36 30.12 -9.39
C PRO A 619 8.47 30.89 -8.39
N GLN A 620 8.91 31.01 -7.13
CA GLN A 620 8.19 31.71 -6.07
C GLN A 620 8.61 33.18 -5.92
N TYR A 621 9.59 33.65 -6.69
CA TYR A 621 10.16 35.00 -6.56
C TYR A 621 9.10 36.11 -6.56
N ALA A 622 8.14 36.06 -7.47
CA ALA A 622 7.07 37.08 -7.55
C ALA A 622 6.22 37.13 -6.25
N LYS A 623 5.92 35.94 -5.67
CA LYS A 623 5.18 35.84 -4.40
C LYS A 623 6.03 36.36 -3.23
N CYS A 624 7.32 36.12 -3.25
CA CYS A 624 8.27 36.62 -2.27
C CYS A 624 8.36 38.14 -2.31
N GLN A 625 8.46 38.74 -3.48
CA GLN A 625 8.46 40.20 -3.65
C GLN A 625 7.13 40.86 -3.20
N ALA A 626 5.99 40.20 -3.45
CA ALA A 626 4.71 40.67 -2.94
C ALA A 626 4.66 40.63 -1.40
N LEU A 627 5.17 39.56 -0.78
CA LEU A 627 5.24 39.44 0.68
C LEU A 627 6.19 40.47 1.29
N LEU A 628 7.37 40.75 0.68
CA LEU A 628 8.30 41.79 1.13
C LEU A 628 7.63 43.15 1.19
N LYS A 629 6.82 43.54 0.18
CA LYS A 629 6.06 44.78 0.19
C LYS A 629 5.08 44.88 1.36
N VAL A 630 4.43 43.76 1.70
CA VAL A 630 3.47 43.72 2.82
C VAL A 630 4.16 43.89 4.16
N ILE A 631 5.35 43.28 4.36
CA ILE A 631 6.08 43.31 5.64
C ILE A 631 7.02 44.55 5.76
N ALA A 632 7.35 45.22 4.66
CA ALA A 632 8.22 46.41 4.68
C ALA A 632 7.59 47.61 5.39
N GLY A 633 6.29 47.66 5.54
CA GLY A 633 5.55 48.70 6.23
C GLY A 633 5.22 48.39 7.71
N ARG A 634 5.72 47.27 8.22
CA ARG A 634 5.49 46.77 9.57
C ARG A 634 6.82 46.51 10.26
#